data_98f9e826bdc0642c1162b5cdaa4818ff
#
_entry.id   98f9e826bdc0642c1162b5cdaa4818ff
#
_cell.length_a   1.000
_cell.length_b   1.000
_cell.length_c   1.000
_cell.angle_alpha   90.00
_cell.angle_beta   90.00
_cell.angle_gamma   90.00
#
_symmetry.space_group_name_H-M   'P 1'
#
loop_
_entity.id
_entity.type
_entity.pdbx_description
1 polymer ?
#
loop_
_entity_poly.entity_id
_entity_poly.type
_entity_poly.pdbx_seq_one_letter_code
_entity_poly.pdbx_strand_id
1 'polypeptide(L)'
;MDNNENNEILEENAENQDELVLDEDIELDKDMNTKVTEEYDASQIQVLEGLEAVRKRPGMYIGSTGPRGLHHLVYEIVDNSIDEALAGFCTNIDVEILPGNVISVKDNGRGIPVGMNEKMGISTVTVVLTVLHAGGKFGGNGYKVSGGLHGVGSSVVNALSEWLEVEVAQNGHVYQQRFSNGGHPDYDLKEIGTSSATGTTIRFKPDPEIFRETTVYDFETLERHLRESAFLNAGLCITLADRRDPDNIIERTYCYEGGLSSFVEYLTASRGQTPLHEKPIHFSAMHGDRSAEIAMQYTDSYNETMLSFANNVHTVDGGTHETGFKTALTRVFNDYGRKYSILKDGDKKLSGDDVREGLTAVISVKLTEAQFEGQTKGKLGNTDITQLVSTTVYEKLMTYFEENPAVAKAIFSKALDASRAREAARKARELARRKSVLDSNSLPGKLADCTERDAERTELYIVEGDSAGGSAKEGRDRRFQAILPLWGKMLNVEKARLDRVIGNEKLMPIVIALGTGIGDEFDITKLRYNKIVIMADADVDGAHIRTLLLTFFFRYMRPLIEQGHVYLAQPPLFKVSKGKKIRYAFSDEERDQFMAEFGGSGSCDIQRYKGLGEMDAEQLWETTMDPDFRTMLRVNIEDAMLADETFSILMGDKVEPRREFIETNAKYVQNLDI
;
A
#
# COMPACT_ATOMS: atom_id res chain seq x y z
N MET A 1 58.63 -27.98 16.01
CA MET A 1 59.12 -27.04 15.01
C MET A 1 58.34 -27.34 13.75
N ASP A 2 57.78 -26.35 13.17
CA ASP A 2 56.95 -26.32 11.95
C ASP A 2 55.45 -26.60 12.09
N ASN A 3 54.80 -25.57 12.55
CA ASN A 3 53.35 -25.41 12.38
C ASN A 3 52.95 -23.90 12.44
N ASN A 4 53.76 -23.02 11.88
CA ASN A 4 53.47 -21.58 11.96
C ASN A 4 53.61 -20.81 10.61
N GLU A 5 53.75 -21.51 9.45
CA GLU A 5 53.87 -20.84 8.17
C GLU A 5 52.65 -20.92 7.24
N ASN A 6 51.57 -21.59 7.66
CA ASN A 6 50.36 -21.69 6.83
C ASN A 6 49.20 -20.76 7.23
N ASN A 7 49.38 -19.91 8.24
CA ASN A 7 48.33 -18.95 8.63
C ASN A 7 48.56 -17.50 8.15
N GLU A 8 49.73 -17.18 7.61
CA GLU A 8 50.00 -15.82 7.10
C GLU A 8 49.67 -15.59 5.61
N ILE A 9 49.29 -16.66 4.86
CA ILE A 9 48.89 -16.54 3.44
C ILE A 9 47.35 -16.39 3.25
N LEU A 10 46.57 -16.49 4.31
CA LEU A 10 45.12 -16.34 4.26
C LEU A 10 44.61 -14.95 4.71
N GLU A 11 45.47 -14.07 5.19
CA GLU A 11 45.09 -12.72 5.63
C GLU A 11 45.39 -11.58 4.64
N GLU A 12 46.11 -11.85 3.53
CA GLU A 12 46.52 -10.80 2.54
C GLU A 12 45.65 -10.69 1.27
N ASN A 13 44.55 -11.49 1.16
CA ASN A 13 43.64 -11.40 0.00
C ASN A 13 42.19 -10.94 0.35
N ALA A 14 41.99 -10.26 1.48
CA ALA A 14 40.70 -9.78 1.90
C ALA A 14 40.51 -8.26 1.77
N GLU A 15 41.35 -7.57 1.03
CA GLU A 15 41.17 -6.14 0.75
C GLU A 15 41.12 -5.93 -0.79
N ASN A 16 39.92 -6.05 -1.35
CA ASN A 16 39.37 -5.29 -2.50
C ASN A 16 38.26 -6.08 -3.19
N GLN A 17 37.07 -5.97 -2.64
CA GLN A 17 35.84 -6.13 -3.42
C GLN A 17 34.80 -5.19 -2.83
N ASP A 18 34.60 -4.05 -3.49
CA ASP A 18 33.37 -3.28 -3.42
C ASP A 18 32.30 -4.09 -4.13
N GLU A 19 31.67 -5.02 -3.44
CA GLU A 19 30.45 -5.69 -3.85
C GLU A 19 29.32 -5.32 -2.89
N LEU A 20 28.18 -5.00 -3.49
CA LEU A 20 26.88 -4.85 -2.83
C LEU A 20 26.73 -5.95 -1.75
N VAL A 21 26.95 -5.57 -0.51
CA VAL A 21 26.66 -6.40 0.65
C VAL A 21 25.14 -6.46 0.75
N LEU A 22 24.53 -7.47 0.14
CA LEU A 22 23.29 -8.03 0.64
C LEU A 22 23.64 -8.52 2.03
N ASP A 23 22.95 -8.00 3.05
CA ASP A 23 23.15 -8.38 4.45
C ASP A 23 23.26 -9.90 4.55
N GLU A 24 24.47 -10.37 4.63
CA GLU A 24 24.81 -11.74 4.98
C GLU A 24 24.37 -11.96 6.43
N ASP A 25 23.65 -13.03 6.63
CA ASP A 25 23.45 -13.70 7.90
C ASP A 25 22.75 -12.87 9.01
N ILE A 26 21.44 -12.77 8.94
CA ILE A 26 20.66 -12.84 10.16
C ILE A 26 20.85 -14.28 10.69
N GLU A 27 21.97 -14.57 11.31
CA GLU A 27 22.04 -15.63 12.28
C GLU A 27 20.92 -15.36 13.29
N LEU A 28 19.86 -16.13 13.22
CA LEU A 28 18.88 -16.23 14.30
C LEU A 28 19.63 -16.83 15.48
N ASP A 29 20.27 -15.94 16.26
CA ASP A 29 20.93 -16.30 17.50
C ASP A 29 19.86 -16.94 18.39
N LYS A 30 19.92 -18.26 18.51
CA LYS A 30 18.96 -19.08 19.30
C LYS A 30 18.97 -18.71 20.78
N ASP A 31 19.92 -17.87 21.21
CA ASP A 31 20.06 -17.30 22.54
C ASP A 31 20.08 -15.77 22.50
N MET A 32 18.98 -15.15 22.08
CA MET A 32 18.76 -13.73 22.36
C MET A 32 18.71 -13.55 23.87
N ASN A 33 19.86 -13.33 24.47
CA ASN A 33 19.96 -12.96 25.87
C ASN A 33 19.49 -11.51 26.02
N THR A 34 18.18 -11.32 26.09
CA THR A 34 17.54 -10.01 26.32
C THR A 34 17.75 -9.49 27.74
N LYS A 35 18.48 -10.25 28.60
CA LYS A 35 18.75 -9.85 29.99
C LYS A 35 19.85 -8.80 29.98
N VAL A 36 19.49 -7.58 30.29
CA VAL A 36 20.43 -6.50 30.60
C VAL A 36 21.04 -6.76 31.97
N THR A 37 22.38 -6.84 32.04
CA THR A 37 23.14 -7.08 33.27
C THR A 37 23.56 -5.79 33.98
N GLU A 38 23.38 -4.61 33.33
CA GLU A 38 23.69 -3.30 33.88
C GLU A 38 22.54 -2.81 34.77
N GLU A 39 22.89 -2.12 35.87
CA GLU A 39 21.88 -1.46 36.72
C GLU A 39 21.17 -0.35 35.96
N TYR A 40 19.82 -0.41 35.91
CA TYR A 40 18.99 0.62 35.32
C TYR A 40 18.90 1.81 36.27
N ASP A 41 19.71 2.83 36.03
CA ASP A 41 19.76 4.07 36.82
C ASP A 41 19.39 5.32 36.01
N ALA A 42 19.39 6.45 36.67
CA ALA A 42 19.01 7.73 36.06
C ALA A 42 19.95 8.17 34.92
N SER A 43 21.19 7.65 34.85
CA SER A 43 22.15 7.99 33.79
C SER A 43 21.81 7.37 32.45
N GLN A 44 20.99 6.31 32.45
CA GLN A 44 20.54 5.62 31.25
C GLN A 44 19.31 6.27 30.60
N ILE A 45 18.69 7.24 31.27
CA ILE A 45 17.57 8.01 30.72
C ILE A 45 18.14 9.15 29.88
N GLN A 46 18.11 8.98 28.56
CA GLN A 46 18.49 10.03 27.60
C GLN A 46 17.29 10.91 27.26
N VAL A 47 17.41 12.19 27.46
CA VAL A 47 16.45 13.19 26.97
C VAL A 47 16.95 13.70 25.64
N LEU A 48 16.17 13.43 24.58
CA LEU A 48 16.45 13.95 23.24
C LEU A 48 15.64 15.21 23.01
N GLU A 49 16.29 16.30 22.63
CA GLU A 49 15.64 17.59 22.40
C GLU A 49 15.70 17.98 20.91
N GLY A 50 14.67 18.67 20.44
CA GLY A 50 14.62 19.27 19.11
C GLY A 50 14.79 18.27 17.95
N LEU A 51 15.55 18.66 16.94
CA LEU A 51 15.74 17.90 15.70
C LEU A 51 16.60 16.63 15.87
N GLU A 52 17.40 16.55 16.94
CA GLU A 52 18.19 15.35 17.24
C GLU A 52 17.29 14.14 17.52
N ALA A 53 16.15 14.37 18.19
CA ALA A 53 15.15 13.32 18.43
C ALA A 53 14.61 12.72 17.12
N VAL A 54 14.40 13.57 16.11
CA VAL A 54 13.93 13.14 14.78
C VAL A 54 14.98 12.27 14.09
N ARG A 55 16.24 12.70 14.08
CA ARG A 55 17.34 11.94 13.46
C ARG A 55 17.59 10.58 14.11
N LYS A 56 17.47 10.49 15.45
CA LYS A 56 17.65 9.22 16.19
C LYS A 56 16.48 8.26 16.03
N ARG A 57 15.27 8.74 15.78
CA ARG A 57 14.05 7.93 15.65
C ARG A 57 13.18 8.42 14.48
N PRO A 58 13.69 8.42 13.24
CA PRO A 58 12.96 8.95 12.08
C PRO A 58 11.64 8.21 11.83
N GLY A 59 11.60 6.89 12.06
CA GLY A 59 10.39 6.07 11.91
C GLY A 59 9.19 6.53 12.73
N MET A 60 9.39 7.24 13.86
CA MET A 60 8.29 7.82 14.65
C MET A 60 7.59 8.98 13.91
N TYR A 61 8.27 9.65 12.98
CA TYR A 61 7.77 10.83 12.27
C TYR A 61 7.35 10.54 10.83
N ILE A 62 8.10 9.70 10.12
CA ILE A 62 7.87 9.39 8.70
C ILE A 62 7.51 7.92 8.43
N GLY A 63 7.33 7.11 9.49
CA GLY A 63 6.90 5.72 9.41
C GLY A 63 8.00 4.72 9.05
N SER A 64 8.93 5.06 8.15
CA SER A 64 10.07 4.22 7.77
C SER A 64 11.22 5.08 7.23
N THR A 65 12.41 4.48 7.05
CA THR A 65 13.57 5.10 6.37
C THR A 65 13.84 4.50 4.99
N GLY A 66 12.99 3.60 4.52
CA GLY A 66 12.99 3.07 3.15
C GLY A 66 12.29 4.00 2.15
N PRO A 67 11.98 3.51 0.94
CA PRO A 67 11.38 4.31 -0.15
C PRO A 67 10.12 5.07 0.27
N ARG A 68 9.24 4.45 1.06
CA ARG A 68 8.01 5.08 1.55
C ARG A 68 8.29 6.32 2.40
N GLY A 69 9.21 6.23 3.35
CA GLY A 69 9.57 7.37 4.20
C GLY A 69 10.31 8.47 3.41
N LEU A 70 11.10 8.08 2.40
CA LEU A 70 11.76 9.03 1.51
C LEU A 70 10.73 9.91 0.77
N HIS A 71 9.72 9.30 0.15
CA HIS A 71 8.66 10.04 -0.56
C HIS A 71 7.80 10.87 0.40
N HIS A 72 7.63 10.42 1.65
CA HIS A 72 6.89 11.16 2.67
C HIS A 72 7.47 12.55 2.96
N LEU A 73 8.79 12.75 2.80
CA LEU A 73 9.41 14.07 2.92
C LEU A 73 8.81 15.07 1.90
N VAL A 74 8.57 14.62 0.68
CA VAL A 74 7.94 15.45 -0.37
C VAL A 74 6.50 15.77 0.00
N TYR A 75 5.76 14.77 0.48
CA TYR A 75 4.35 14.93 0.88
C TYR A 75 4.19 15.98 1.99
N GLU A 76 5.04 15.97 3.00
CA GLU A 76 4.99 16.97 4.11
C GLU A 76 5.20 18.43 3.63
N ILE A 77 6.04 18.65 2.62
CA ILE A 77 6.24 19.99 2.06
C ILE A 77 5.07 20.37 1.13
N VAL A 78 4.62 19.46 0.27
CA VAL A 78 3.47 19.69 -0.63
C VAL A 78 2.20 19.96 0.17
N ASP A 79 1.96 19.20 1.26
CA ASP A 79 0.79 19.38 2.12
C ASP A 79 0.74 20.79 2.74
N ASN A 80 1.88 21.40 3.02
CA ASN A 80 1.90 22.79 3.48
C ASN A 80 1.45 23.77 2.40
N SER A 81 1.81 23.54 1.14
CA SER A 81 1.35 24.33 0.00
C SER A 81 -0.14 24.09 -0.30
N ILE A 82 -0.63 22.84 -0.11
CA ILE A 82 -2.05 22.51 -0.18
C ILE A 82 -2.85 23.20 0.93
N ASP A 83 -2.31 23.30 2.14
CA ASP A 83 -2.96 24.05 3.22
C ASP A 83 -3.11 25.55 2.88
N GLU A 84 -2.16 26.15 2.14
CA GLU A 84 -2.33 27.49 1.56
C GLU A 84 -3.46 27.53 0.50
N ALA A 85 -3.61 26.48 -0.30
CA ALA A 85 -4.71 26.38 -1.27
C ALA A 85 -6.07 26.23 -0.54
N LEU A 86 -6.15 25.41 0.51
CA LEU A 86 -7.34 25.29 1.36
C LEU A 86 -7.73 26.60 2.04
N ALA A 87 -6.73 27.41 2.38
CA ALA A 87 -6.93 28.76 2.90
C ALA A 87 -7.33 29.79 1.83
N GLY A 88 -7.31 29.40 0.54
CA GLY A 88 -7.73 30.23 -0.61
C GLY A 88 -6.63 31.14 -1.17
N PHE A 89 -5.36 30.91 -0.85
CA PHE A 89 -4.25 31.76 -1.24
C PHE A 89 -3.29 31.14 -2.26
N CYS A 90 -3.35 29.84 -2.49
CA CYS A 90 -2.50 29.14 -3.44
C CYS A 90 -3.35 28.52 -4.56
N THR A 91 -2.90 28.66 -5.81
CA THR A 91 -3.54 28.09 -6.99
C THR A 91 -2.58 27.23 -7.80
N ASN A 92 -1.27 27.33 -7.57
CA ASN A 92 -0.25 26.63 -8.33
C ASN A 92 0.85 26.09 -7.39
N ILE A 93 1.19 24.84 -7.57
CA ILE A 93 2.30 24.16 -6.89
C ILE A 93 3.18 23.51 -7.95
N ASP A 94 4.47 23.83 -7.97
CA ASP A 94 5.47 23.22 -8.83
C ASP A 94 6.38 22.31 -8.01
N VAL A 95 6.47 21.04 -8.37
CA VAL A 95 7.33 20.02 -7.73
C VAL A 95 8.34 19.56 -8.77
N GLU A 96 9.62 19.64 -8.45
CA GLU A 96 10.69 19.24 -9.37
C GLU A 96 11.65 18.25 -8.68
N ILE A 97 12.00 17.18 -9.41
CA ILE A 97 13.10 16.28 -9.06
C ILE A 97 14.31 16.77 -9.86
N LEU A 98 15.26 17.38 -9.16
CA LEU A 98 16.46 17.98 -9.75
C LEU A 98 17.62 16.99 -9.75
N PRO A 99 18.71 17.25 -10.53
CA PRO A 99 19.93 16.44 -10.50
C PRO A 99 20.46 16.23 -9.08
N GLY A 100 20.93 15.01 -8.79
CA GLY A 100 21.40 14.63 -7.45
C GLY A 100 20.27 14.29 -6.46
N ASN A 101 19.06 14.01 -6.99
CA ASN A 101 17.86 13.70 -6.19
C ASN A 101 17.51 14.81 -5.19
N VAL A 102 17.65 16.05 -5.61
CA VAL A 102 17.17 17.23 -4.90
C VAL A 102 15.70 17.44 -5.26
N ILE A 103 14.87 17.66 -4.26
CA ILE A 103 13.46 18.07 -4.47
C ILE A 103 13.35 19.58 -4.35
N SER A 104 12.58 20.17 -5.27
CA SER A 104 12.13 21.56 -5.20
C SER A 104 10.60 21.59 -5.17
N VAL A 105 10.02 22.21 -4.17
CA VAL A 105 8.58 22.48 -4.08
C VAL A 105 8.38 23.99 -4.01
N LYS A 106 7.60 24.53 -4.93
CA LYS A 106 7.30 25.97 -5.03
C LYS A 106 5.80 26.16 -5.08
N ASP A 107 5.29 27.06 -4.27
CA ASP A 107 3.90 27.51 -4.30
C ASP A 107 3.78 29.01 -4.57
N ASN A 108 2.58 29.46 -4.95
CA ASN A 108 2.23 30.86 -5.10
C ASN A 108 1.31 31.37 -3.97
N GLY A 109 1.44 30.79 -2.77
CA GLY A 109 0.69 31.18 -1.58
C GLY A 109 1.16 32.52 -0.97
N ARG A 110 0.82 32.73 0.31
CA ARG A 110 1.19 33.97 1.03
C ARG A 110 2.67 34.07 1.37
N GLY A 111 3.39 32.96 1.36
CA GLY A 111 4.74 32.82 1.88
C GLY A 111 4.78 32.65 3.42
N ILE A 112 5.78 31.93 3.92
CA ILE A 112 6.02 31.80 5.37
C ILE A 112 6.32 33.18 5.94
N PRO A 113 5.72 33.59 7.10
CA PRO A 113 6.02 34.90 7.71
C PRO A 113 7.51 35.06 7.99
N VAL A 114 8.11 36.17 7.51
CA VAL A 114 9.55 36.46 7.62
C VAL A 114 9.93 37.25 8.86
N GLY A 115 8.93 37.76 9.60
CA GLY A 115 9.17 38.56 10.83
C GLY A 115 9.83 37.77 11.96
N MET A 116 10.35 38.49 12.95
CA MET A 116 10.92 37.88 14.15
C MET A 116 9.82 37.26 15.02
N ASN A 117 10.04 36.08 15.53
CA ASN A 117 9.17 35.47 16.54
C ASN A 117 9.49 36.03 17.91
N GLU A 118 8.53 36.71 18.54
CA GLU A 118 8.73 37.42 19.83
C GLU A 118 9.16 36.48 20.96
N LYS A 119 8.73 35.20 20.97
CA LYS A 119 9.09 34.26 22.04
C LYS A 119 10.50 33.70 21.89
N MET A 120 10.93 33.47 20.67
CA MET A 120 12.17 32.75 20.37
C MET A 120 13.32 33.72 20.02
N GLY A 121 13.02 34.95 19.63
CA GLY A 121 14.02 35.94 19.24
C GLY A 121 14.75 35.62 17.92
N ILE A 122 14.22 34.75 17.11
CA ILE A 122 14.74 34.37 15.78
C ILE A 122 13.65 34.52 14.73
N SER A 123 13.99 34.44 13.43
CA SER A 123 13.01 34.59 12.36
C SER A 123 11.93 33.48 12.43
N THR A 124 10.70 33.82 12.06
CA THR A 124 9.61 32.83 12.02
C THR A 124 9.91 31.69 11.04
N VAL A 125 10.62 31.95 9.95
CA VAL A 125 11.10 30.93 9.01
C VAL A 125 12.00 29.92 9.75
N THR A 126 12.98 30.40 10.51
CA THR A 126 13.84 29.52 11.32
C THR A 126 13.04 28.73 12.33
N VAL A 127 12.07 29.33 13.02
CA VAL A 127 11.20 28.63 13.98
C VAL A 127 10.45 27.48 13.33
N VAL A 128 9.79 27.71 12.18
CA VAL A 128 9.00 26.69 11.48
C VAL A 128 9.87 25.52 11.01
N LEU A 129 11.13 25.79 10.65
CA LEU A 129 12.02 24.76 10.10
C LEU A 129 12.92 24.07 11.15
N THR A 130 13.00 24.59 12.39
CA THR A 130 13.90 24.01 13.41
C THR A 130 13.23 23.65 14.73
N VAL A 131 12.03 24.14 14.99
CA VAL A 131 11.33 23.89 16.25
C VAL A 131 10.17 22.94 16.04
N LEU A 132 10.19 21.82 16.75
CA LEU A 132 9.07 20.86 16.75
C LEU A 132 7.84 21.49 17.42
N HIS A 133 6.66 21.14 16.93
CA HIS A 133 5.38 21.66 17.44
C HIS A 133 5.27 23.19 17.36
N ALA A 134 5.87 23.78 16.34
CA ALA A 134 5.74 25.20 16.03
C ALA A 134 5.02 25.38 14.68
N GLY A 135 4.07 26.31 14.60
CA GLY A 135 3.36 26.60 13.35
C GLY A 135 2.12 27.47 13.55
N GLY A 136 1.65 28.06 12.47
CA GLY A 136 0.45 28.90 12.43
C GLY A 136 -0.89 28.15 12.46
N LYS A 137 -0.85 26.81 12.57
CA LYS A 137 -2.01 25.93 12.51
C LYS A 137 -2.58 25.53 13.89
N PHE A 138 -1.95 25.99 14.97
CA PHE A 138 -2.39 25.76 16.36
C PHE A 138 -3.32 26.88 16.87
N GLY A 139 -4.60 26.85 16.48
CA GLY A 139 -5.62 27.73 17.06
C GLY A 139 -5.55 29.21 16.67
N GLY A 140 -4.80 29.58 15.62
CA GLY A 140 -4.77 30.91 15.05
C GLY A 140 -5.81 31.11 13.93
N ASN A 141 -6.12 32.39 13.62
CA ASN A 141 -7.02 32.74 12.51
C ASN A 141 -6.41 32.51 11.10
N GLY A 142 -5.20 31.95 11.01
CA GLY A 142 -4.47 31.77 9.75
C GLY A 142 -5.00 30.64 8.86
N TYR A 143 -5.46 29.54 9.48
CA TYR A 143 -6.00 28.37 8.81
C TYR A 143 -7.24 27.87 9.55
N LYS A 144 -8.34 27.66 8.84
CA LYS A 144 -9.56 27.06 9.40
C LYS A 144 -9.54 25.55 9.29
N VAL A 145 -8.96 25.04 8.23
CA VAL A 145 -8.80 23.61 7.92
C VAL A 145 -7.36 23.40 7.49
N SER A 146 -6.71 22.36 8.00
CA SER A 146 -5.37 21.97 7.55
C SER A 146 -5.17 20.47 7.68
N GLY A 147 -4.36 19.89 6.79
CA GLY A 147 -3.88 18.50 6.90
C GLY A 147 -2.74 18.36 7.89
N GLY A 148 -1.94 19.41 8.02
CA GLY A 148 -0.79 19.50 8.95
C GLY A 148 -1.24 19.86 10.37
N LEU A 149 -1.50 18.87 11.22
CA LEU A 149 -2.02 19.07 12.59
C LEU A 149 -0.94 19.17 13.66
N HIS A 150 0.23 18.61 13.45
CA HIS A 150 1.23 18.41 14.48
C HIS A 150 2.33 19.50 14.52
N GLY A 151 2.44 20.34 13.48
CA GLY A 151 3.45 21.40 13.37
C GLY A 151 4.88 20.86 13.38
N VAL A 152 5.10 19.70 12.77
CA VAL A 152 6.41 19.04 12.73
C VAL A 152 6.91 18.74 11.31
N GLY A 153 6.06 18.72 10.29
CA GLY A 153 6.42 18.27 8.95
C GLY A 153 7.65 18.95 8.37
N SER A 154 7.65 20.28 8.29
CA SER A 154 8.79 21.05 7.73
C SER A 154 10.08 20.87 8.54
N SER A 155 10.00 20.83 9.86
CA SER A 155 11.17 20.62 10.73
C SER A 155 11.69 19.18 10.66
N VAL A 156 10.81 18.20 10.46
CA VAL A 156 11.20 16.79 10.21
C VAL A 156 11.93 16.67 8.89
N VAL A 157 11.41 17.25 7.80
CA VAL A 157 12.10 17.26 6.49
C VAL A 157 13.48 17.90 6.62
N ASN A 158 13.58 19.02 7.30
CA ASN A 158 14.86 19.69 7.54
C ASN A 158 15.84 18.81 8.32
N ALA A 159 15.38 18.17 9.41
CA ALA A 159 16.21 17.29 10.23
C ALA A 159 16.73 16.05 9.48
N LEU A 160 15.97 15.54 8.51
CA LEU A 160 16.29 14.31 7.74
C LEU A 160 16.93 14.62 6.38
N SER A 161 17.29 15.88 6.14
CA SER A 161 17.98 16.32 4.93
C SER A 161 19.47 16.57 5.18
N GLU A 162 20.29 16.27 4.18
CA GLU A 162 21.69 16.69 4.14
C GLU A 162 21.78 18.22 4.19
N TRP A 163 20.92 18.89 3.43
CA TRP A 163 20.67 20.32 3.46
C TRP A 163 19.24 20.66 3.01
N LEU A 164 18.74 21.78 3.51
CA LEU A 164 17.48 22.39 3.08
C LEU A 164 17.69 23.87 2.85
N GLU A 165 17.09 24.40 1.79
CA GLU A 165 17.06 25.81 1.45
C GLU A 165 15.62 26.27 1.27
N VAL A 166 15.30 27.40 1.89
CA VAL A 166 13.98 28.05 1.77
C VAL A 166 14.14 29.44 1.18
N GLU A 167 13.31 29.73 0.16
CA GLU A 167 13.11 31.06 -0.38
C GLU A 167 11.66 31.49 -0.12
N VAL A 168 11.46 32.67 0.41
CA VAL A 168 10.15 33.25 0.69
C VAL A 168 10.01 34.58 -0.01
N ALA A 169 9.03 34.66 -0.91
CA ALA A 169 8.62 35.92 -1.54
C ALA A 169 7.42 36.49 -0.78
N GLN A 170 7.61 37.61 -0.08
CA GLN A 170 6.58 38.24 0.72
C GLN A 170 6.83 39.78 0.82
N ASN A 171 5.76 40.55 0.81
CA ASN A 171 5.81 42.01 1.00
C ASN A 171 6.70 42.77 -0.01
N GLY A 172 6.87 42.25 -1.23
CA GLY A 172 7.69 42.86 -2.27
C GLY A 172 9.17 42.46 -2.23
N HIS A 173 9.58 41.63 -1.30
CA HIS A 173 10.95 41.19 -1.10
C HIS A 173 11.06 39.67 -1.19
N VAL A 174 12.26 39.15 -1.50
CA VAL A 174 12.60 37.74 -1.48
C VAL A 174 13.64 37.48 -0.40
N TYR A 175 13.35 36.57 0.49
CA TYR A 175 14.22 36.14 1.57
C TYR A 175 14.69 34.73 1.38
N GLN A 176 15.91 34.43 1.85
CA GLN A 176 16.50 33.09 1.74
C GLN A 176 17.17 32.69 3.04
N GLN A 177 17.07 31.41 3.38
CA GLN A 177 17.83 30.79 4.46
C GLN A 177 18.18 29.35 4.07
N ARG A 178 19.36 28.90 4.51
CA ARG A 178 19.82 27.53 4.29
C ARG A 178 20.14 26.86 5.61
N PHE A 179 19.91 25.55 5.64
CA PHE A 179 20.14 24.69 6.78
C PHE A 179 20.96 23.48 6.33
N SER A 180 21.85 23.00 7.20
CA SER A 180 22.73 21.86 6.96
C SER A 180 22.86 21.03 8.24
N ASN A 181 23.54 19.89 8.15
CA ASN A 181 23.91 19.07 9.31
C ASN A 181 22.73 18.75 10.26
N GLY A 182 21.61 18.25 9.71
CA GLY A 182 20.45 17.90 10.52
C GLY A 182 19.58 19.08 10.93
N GLY A 183 19.57 20.14 10.12
CA GLY A 183 18.65 21.27 10.26
C GLY A 183 19.22 22.46 11.01
N HIS A 184 20.55 22.55 11.18
CA HIS A 184 21.19 23.74 11.72
C HIS A 184 21.26 24.86 10.67
N PRO A 185 20.89 26.14 11.02
CA PRO A 185 20.96 27.23 10.07
C PRO A 185 22.43 27.56 9.75
N ASP A 186 22.75 27.68 8.46
CA ASP A 186 24.08 28.08 8.00
C ASP A 186 24.30 29.61 8.20
N TYR A 187 23.20 30.34 8.10
CA TYR A 187 23.15 31.80 8.29
C TYR A 187 21.71 32.24 8.65
N ASP A 188 21.60 33.45 9.21
CA ASP A 188 20.30 34.05 9.51
C ASP A 188 19.52 34.37 8.23
N LEU A 189 18.17 34.45 8.33
CA LEU A 189 17.32 34.82 7.20
C LEU A 189 17.79 36.15 6.59
N LYS A 190 18.10 36.13 5.29
CA LYS A 190 18.60 37.32 4.57
C LYS A 190 17.71 37.67 3.39
N GLU A 191 17.57 38.94 3.11
CA GLU A 191 16.96 39.43 1.87
C GLU A 191 17.95 39.23 0.71
N ILE A 192 17.44 38.64 -0.42
CA ILE A 192 18.24 38.36 -1.61
C ILE A 192 17.76 39.11 -2.84
N GLY A 193 16.58 39.71 -2.80
CA GLY A 193 16.02 40.43 -3.94
C GLY A 193 14.61 40.93 -3.70
N THR A 194 13.95 41.35 -4.80
CA THR A 194 12.56 41.83 -4.81
C THR A 194 11.70 41.00 -5.72
N SER A 195 10.43 40.83 -5.37
CA SER A 195 9.43 40.09 -6.19
C SER A 195 8.06 40.74 -6.06
N SER A 196 7.33 40.84 -7.18
CA SER A 196 5.93 41.23 -7.16
C SER A 196 4.99 40.06 -6.82
N ALA A 197 5.48 38.81 -6.89
CA ALA A 197 4.75 37.61 -6.52
C ALA A 197 5.00 37.27 -5.04
N THR A 198 4.07 36.49 -4.48
CA THR A 198 4.22 35.88 -3.14
C THR A 198 4.34 34.36 -3.29
N GLY A 199 4.90 33.69 -2.28
CA GLY A 199 4.98 32.24 -2.24
C GLY A 199 6.18 31.74 -1.45
N THR A 200 6.27 30.43 -1.35
CA THR A 200 7.40 29.73 -0.71
C THR A 200 8.02 28.75 -1.71
N THR A 201 9.36 28.67 -1.72
CA THR A 201 10.10 27.63 -2.42
C THR A 201 10.98 26.92 -1.40
N ILE A 202 10.84 25.61 -1.30
CA ILE A 202 11.68 24.77 -0.45
C ILE A 202 12.43 23.78 -1.36
N ARG A 203 13.77 23.79 -1.24
CA ARG A 203 14.65 22.80 -1.88
C ARG A 203 15.35 22.01 -0.80
N PHE A 204 15.38 20.68 -0.96
CA PHE A 204 16.06 19.83 0.01
C PHE A 204 16.66 18.59 -0.65
N LYS A 205 17.71 18.08 -0.03
CA LYS A 205 18.37 16.83 -0.42
C LYS A 205 18.29 15.85 0.75
N PRO A 206 17.72 14.64 0.56
CA PRO A 206 17.62 13.65 1.62
C PRO A 206 19.02 13.23 2.10
N ASP A 207 19.14 12.95 3.42
CA ASP A 207 20.40 12.56 4.01
C ASP A 207 20.66 11.04 3.81
N PRO A 208 21.72 10.62 3.09
CA PRO A 208 22.03 9.21 2.85
C PRO A 208 22.42 8.45 4.13
N GLU A 209 22.81 9.13 5.21
CA GLU A 209 23.04 8.47 6.50
C GLU A 209 21.75 7.97 7.15
N ILE A 210 20.61 8.62 6.82
CA ILE A 210 19.28 8.24 7.29
C ILE A 210 18.62 7.27 6.31
N PHE A 211 18.63 7.61 5.00
CA PHE A 211 18.01 6.81 3.94
C PHE A 211 19.06 5.92 3.27
N ARG A 212 19.46 4.86 3.99
CA ARG A 212 20.55 3.96 3.54
C ARG A 212 20.15 3.04 2.39
N GLU A 213 18.87 2.70 2.29
CA GLU A 213 18.35 1.81 1.24
C GLU A 213 18.32 2.52 -0.11
N THR A 214 17.81 3.75 -0.15
CA THR A 214 17.76 4.57 -1.37
C THR A 214 17.52 6.04 -1.05
N THR A 215 18.14 6.93 -1.85
CA THR A 215 17.80 8.36 -1.89
C THR A 215 17.16 8.77 -3.22
N VAL A 216 16.84 7.77 -4.07
CA VAL A 216 16.28 8.00 -5.41
C VAL A 216 14.76 8.10 -5.33
N TYR A 217 14.23 9.22 -5.77
CA TYR A 217 12.79 9.43 -5.87
C TYR A 217 12.21 8.74 -7.09
N ASP A 218 11.10 8.04 -6.88
CA ASP A 218 10.30 7.44 -7.95
C ASP A 218 9.26 8.46 -8.45
N PHE A 219 9.30 8.74 -9.77
CA PHE A 219 8.42 9.73 -10.40
C PHE A 219 6.96 9.31 -10.33
N GLU A 220 6.66 8.04 -10.58
CA GLU A 220 5.28 7.54 -10.64
C GLU A 220 4.61 7.55 -9.26
N THR A 221 5.39 7.28 -8.21
CA THR A 221 4.93 7.37 -6.81
C THR A 221 4.55 8.81 -6.44
N LEU A 222 5.39 9.79 -6.80
CA LEU A 222 5.07 11.20 -6.58
C LEU A 222 3.89 11.65 -7.46
N GLU A 223 3.88 11.26 -8.74
CA GLU A 223 2.82 11.58 -9.68
C GLU A 223 1.44 11.22 -9.14
N ARG A 224 1.30 10.00 -8.61
CA ARG A 224 0.04 9.50 -8.08
C ARG A 224 -0.47 10.36 -6.93
N HIS A 225 0.37 10.62 -5.94
CA HIS A 225 0.01 11.42 -4.77
C HIS A 225 -0.37 12.87 -5.16
N LEU A 226 0.38 13.47 -6.07
CA LEU A 226 0.13 14.83 -6.52
C LEU A 226 -1.15 14.94 -7.37
N ARG A 227 -1.44 13.92 -8.17
CA ARG A 227 -2.69 13.83 -8.96
C ARG A 227 -3.91 13.70 -8.03
N GLU A 228 -3.84 12.86 -6.99
CA GLU A 228 -4.88 12.75 -5.97
C GLU A 228 -5.12 14.08 -5.27
N SER A 229 -4.05 14.75 -4.88
CA SER A 229 -4.11 16.06 -4.23
C SER A 229 -4.76 17.12 -5.13
N ALA A 230 -4.52 17.08 -6.45
CA ALA A 230 -5.16 17.97 -7.41
C ALA A 230 -6.66 17.68 -7.56
N PHE A 231 -7.08 16.40 -7.54
CA PHE A 231 -8.50 16.04 -7.55
C PHE A 231 -9.26 16.49 -6.29
N LEU A 232 -8.60 16.42 -5.13
CA LEU A 232 -9.20 16.81 -3.83
C LEU A 232 -9.38 18.33 -3.68
N ASN A 233 -8.67 19.12 -4.51
CA ASN A 233 -8.67 20.57 -4.43
C ASN A 233 -9.02 21.17 -5.80
N ALA A 234 -10.30 21.24 -6.10
CA ALA A 234 -10.79 21.77 -7.38
C ALA A 234 -10.16 23.13 -7.72
N GLY A 235 -9.62 23.25 -8.93
CA GLY A 235 -8.96 24.46 -9.42
C GLY A 235 -7.52 24.67 -8.97
N LEU A 236 -6.96 23.80 -8.12
CA LEU A 236 -5.53 23.78 -7.82
C LEU A 236 -4.78 23.06 -8.94
N CYS A 237 -3.76 23.71 -9.48
CA CYS A 237 -2.87 23.14 -10.49
C CYS A 237 -1.56 22.69 -9.83
N ILE A 238 -1.19 21.43 -10.01
CA ILE A 238 0.06 20.86 -9.50
C ILE A 238 0.87 20.35 -10.69
N THR A 239 2.10 20.83 -10.83
CA THR A 239 3.04 20.39 -11.87
C THR A 239 4.14 19.54 -11.22
N LEU A 240 4.41 18.36 -11.79
CA LEU A 240 5.54 17.52 -11.43
C LEU A 240 6.50 17.45 -12.62
N ALA A 241 7.77 17.76 -12.39
CA ALA A 241 8.82 17.68 -13.39
C ALA A 241 10.01 16.83 -12.90
N ASP A 242 10.42 15.86 -13.71
CA ASP A 242 11.70 15.15 -13.53
C ASP A 242 12.75 15.82 -14.42
N ARG A 243 13.70 16.49 -13.79
CA ARG A 243 14.81 17.21 -14.44
C ARG A 243 16.15 16.58 -14.14
N ARG A 244 16.17 15.32 -13.66
CA ARG A 244 17.42 14.61 -13.38
C ARG A 244 18.26 14.41 -14.63
N ASP A 245 17.60 14.12 -15.75
CA ASP A 245 18.22 14.03 -17.06
C ASP A 245 17.85 15.25 -17.90
N PRO A 246 18.80 16.17 -18.18
CA PRO A 246 18.53 17.37 -18.97
C PRO A 246 18.08 17.08 -20.42
N ASP A 247 18.46 15.91 -20.95
CA ASP A 247 18.14 15.50 -22.33
C ASP A 247 16.76 14.82 -22.41
N ASN A 248 16.18 14.41 -21.27
CA ASN A 248 14.91 13.70 -21.20
C ASN A 248 14.04 14.22 -20.03
N ILE A 249 13.59 15.46 -20.11
CA ILE A 249 12.73 16.07 -19.09
C ILE A 249 11.32 15.50 -19.22
N ILE A 250 10.78 15.00 -18.11
CA ILE A 250 9.39 14.57 -18.02
C ILE A 250 8.64 15.61 -17.18
N GLU A 251 7.59 16.23 -17.75
CA GLU A 251 6.78 17.22 -17.06
C GLU A 251 5.30 16.92 -17.25
N ARG A 252 4.53 16.92 -16.17
CA ARG A 252 3.09 16.66 -16.16
C ARG A 252 2.38 17.62 -15.22
N THR A 253 1.27 18.20 -15.68
CA THR A 253 0.44 19.12 -14.89
C THR A 253 -0.95 18.52 -14.65
N TYR A 254 -1.39 18.57 -13.42
CA TYR A 254 -2.68 18.09 -12.94
C TYR A 254 -3.50 19.27 -12.45
N CYS A 255 -4.65 19.50 -13.12
CA CYS A 255 -5.54 20.60 -12.79
C CYS A 255 -6.98 20.17 -13.09
N TYR A 256 -7.81 19.99 -12.09
CA TYR A 256 -9.15 19.41 -12.23
C TYR A 256 -10.21 20.34 -11.64
N GLU A 257 -10.95 21.04 -12.50
CA GLU A 257 -12.06 21.90 -12.06
C GLU A 257 -13.25 21.11 -11.50
N GLY A 258 -13.45 19.87 -11.98
CA GLY A 258 -14.54 19.00 -11.54
C GLY A 258 -14.29 18.33 -10.17
N GLY A 259 -13.10 18.51 -9.57
CA GLY A 259 -12.78 18.02 -8.23
C GLY A 259 -13.05 16.51 -8.05
N LEU A 260 -13.84 16.16 -7.01
CA LEU A 260 -14.17 14.77 -6.69
C LEU A 260 -14.96 14.05 -7.80
N SER A 261 -15.76 14.77 -8.59
CA SER A 261 -16.46 14.16 -9.73
C SER A 261 -15.46 13.66 -10.76
N SER A 262 -14.48 14.50 -11.13
CA SER A 262 -13.40 14.10 -12.05
C SER A 262 -12.53 12.97 -11.46
N PHE A 263 -12.37 12.93 -10.15
CA PHE A 263 -11.65 11.84 -9.49
C PHE A 263 -12.39 10.49 -9.65
N VAL A 264 -13.70 10.46 -9.43
CA VAL A 264 -14.52 9.26 -9.63
C VAL A 264 -14.51 8.81 -11.10
N GLU A 265 -14.62 9.76 -12.06
CA GLU A 265 -14.51 9.47 -13.48
C GLU A 265 -13.13 8.87 -13.83
N TYR A 266 -12.05 9.43 -13.30
CA TYR A 266 -10.70 8.92 -13.48
C TYR A 266 -10.55 7.48 -12.89
N LEU A 267 -11.03 7.25 -11.67
CA LEU A 267 -10.99 5.92 -11.02
C LEU A 267 -11.78 4.87 -11.81
N THR A 268 -12.91 5.24 -12.36
CA THR A 268 -13.74 4.38 -13.21
C THR A 268 -13.04 4.06 -14.53
N ALA A 269 -12.50 5.09 -15.20
CA ALA A 269 -11.85 4.98 -16.49
C ALA A 269 -10.52 4.19 -16.41
N SER A 270 -9.66 4.48 -15.43
CA SER A 270 -8.37 3.81 -15.26
C SER A 270 -8.52 2.29 -15.02
N ARG A 271 -9.61 1.88 -14.37
CA ARG A 271 -9.96 0.46 -14.17
C ARG A 271 -10.70 -0.18 -15.35
N GLY A 272 -10.96 0.57 -16.42
CA GLY A 272 -11.70 0.11 -17.58
C GLY A 272 -13.13 -0.30 -17.28
N GLN A 273 -13.74 0.23 -16.22
CA GLN A 273 -15.11 -0.09 -15.84
C GLN A 273 -16.11 0.72 -16.68
N THR A 274 -17.31 0.16 -16.90
CA THR A 274 -18.37 0.85 -17.63
C THR A 274 -19.38 1.44 -16.66
N PRO A 275 -19.57 2.77 -16.62
CA PRO A 275 -20.51 3.38 -15.71
C PRO A 275 -21.96 3.05 -16.09
N LEU A 276 -22.82 2.85 -15.09
CA LEU A 276 -24.26 2.64 -15.27
C LEU A 276 -25.05 3.94 -15.52
N HIS A 277 -24.42 5.07 -15.25
CA HIS A 277 -24.97 6.43 -15.48
C HIS A 277 -23.83 7.37 -15.89
N GLU A 278 -24.14 8.32 -16.77
CA GLU A 278 -23.16 9.15 -17.47
C GLU A 278 -22.30 10.00 -16.52
N LYS A 279 -22.93 10.68 -15.56
CA LYS A 279 -22.24 11.60 -14.65
C LYS A 279 -22.18 11.04 -13.25
N PRO A 280 -21.06 11.20 -12.53
CA PRO A 280 -21.02 10.90 -11.10
C PRO A 280 -22.11 11.64 -10.32
N ILE A 281 -22.63 10.99 -9.30
CA ILE A 281 -23.52 11.61 -8.31
C ILE A 281 -22.62 12.39 -7.36
N HIS A 282 -22.78 13.71 -7.33
CA HIS A 282 -21.94 14.60 -6.52
C HIS A 282 -22.80 15.47 -5.63
N PHE A 283 -22.43 15.62 -4.39
CA PHE A 283 -23.05 16.55 -3.45
C PHE A 283 -22.10 16.93 -2.33
N SER A 284 -22.33 18.11 -1.75
CA SER A 284 -21.60 18.62 -0.60
C SER A 284 -22.55 19.22 0.43
N ALA A 285 -22.12 19.27 1.68
CA ALA A 285 -22.79 19.96 2.77
C ALA A 285 -21.79 20.56 3.74
N MET A 286 -22.17 21.67 4.35
CA MET A 286 -21.46 22.32 5.44
C MET A 286 -22.34 22.37 6.69
N HIS A 287 -21.74 22.13 7.85
CA HIS A 287 -22.38 22.34 9.13
C HIS A 287 -21.38 22.94 10.13
N GLY A 288 -21.53 24.23 10.39
CA GLY A 288 -20.56 25.00 11.19
C GLY A 288 -19.20 25.11 10.47
N ASP A 289 -18.20 24.60 11.10
CA ASP A 289 -16.80 24.58 10.65
C ASP A 289 -16.40 23.26 9.95
N ARG A 290 -17.37 22.40 9.67
CA ARG A 290 -17.17 21.08 9.07
C ARG A 290 -17.87 21.00 7.73
N SER A 291 -17.24 20.31 6.78
CA SER A 291 -17.84 20.01 5.49
C SER A 291 -17.66 18.53 5.14
N ALA A 292 -18.61 18.04 4.35
CA ALA A 292 -18.52 16.74 3.71
C ALA A 292 -18.80 16.92 2.22
N GLU A 293 -17.97 16.36 1.38
CA GLU A 293 -18.10 16.33 -0.06
C GLU A 293 -17.98 14.89 -0.54
N ILE A 294 -18.91 14.44 -1.35
CA ILE A 294 -19.00 13.05 -1.77
C ILE A 294 -19.28 13.02 -3.27
N ALA A 295 -18.50 12.23 -3.98
CA ALA A 295 -18.77 11.85 -5.36
C ALA A 295 -18.82 10.34 -5.48
N MET A 296 -19.75 9.81 -6.28
CA MET A 296 -19.89 8.37 -6.49
C MET A 296 -20.49 8.02 -7.83
N GLN A 297 -20.13 6.86 -8.35
CA GLN A 297 -20.66 6.33 -9.61
C GLN A 297 -20.79 4.80 -9.50
N TYR A 298 -21.87 4.25 -10.02
CA TYR A 298 -22.05 2.82 -10.15
C TYR A 298 -21.57 2.33 -11.51
N THR A 299 -20.92 1.18 -11.51
CA THR A 299 -20.31 0.58 -12.69
C THR A 299 -20.79 -0.87 -12.90
N ASP A 300 -20.39 -1.48 -14.00
CA ASP A 300 -20.63 -2.89 -14.30
C ASP A 300 -19.78 -3.85 -13.45
N SER A 301 -18.79 -3.36 -12.71
CA SER A 301 -17.92 -4.14 -11.83
C SER A 301 -18.70 -4.82 -10.69
N TYR A 302 -18.12 -5.87 -10.12
CA TYR A 302 -18.62 -6.54 -8.91
C TYR A 302 -17.93 -6.05 -7.63
N ASN A 303 -16.78 -5.37 -7.78
CA ASN A 303 -15.99 -4.88 -6.67
C ASN A 303 -16.40 -3.45 -6.28
N GLU A 304 -16.27 -3.14 -5.00
CA GLU A 304 -16.37 -1.79 -4.44
C GLU A 304 -15.03 -1.10 -4.54
N THR A 305 -15.02 0.18 -4.95
CA THR A 305 -13.86 1.08 -4.83
C THR A 305 -14.28 2.27 -3.98
N MET A 306 -13.72 2.39 -2.79
CA MET A 306 -14.02 3.49 -1.88
C MET A 306 -12.75 4.13 -1.37
N LEU A 307 -12.60 5.43 -1.64
CA LEU A 307 -11.52 6.25 -1.09
C LEU A 307 -12.10 7.27 -0.11
N SER A 308 -11.47 7.41 1.03
CA SER A 308 -11.92 8.35 2.06
C SER A 308 -10.78 9.24 2.53
N PHE A 309 -11.08 10.53 2.68
CA PHE A 309 -10.11 11.58 3.02
C PHE A 309 -10.64 12.46 4.15
N ALA A 310 -9.74 12.87 5.03
CA ALA A 310 -10.01 13.86 6.06
C ALA A 310 -8.92 14.95 6.00
N ASN A 311 -9.32 16.20 5.76
CA ASN A 311 -8.40 17.34 5.54
C ASN A 311 -7.34 17.01 4.47
N ASN A 312 -7.74 16.41 3.35
CA ASN A 312 -6.90 15.93 2.23
C ASN A 312 -5.95 14.76 2.57
N VAL A 313 -5.96 14.25 3.80
CA VAL A 313 -5.18 13.06 4.19
C VAL A 313 -5.99 11.81 3.87
N HIS A 314 -5.40 10.88 3.12
CA HIS A 314 -6.01 9.60 2.80
C HIS A 314 -6.13 8.72 4.05
N THR A 315 -7.36 8.37 4.41
CA THR A 315 -7.64 7.51 5.57
C THR A 315 -7.75 6.05 5.11
N VAL A 316 -6.60 5.41 4.93
CA VAL A 316 -6.51 4.05 4.35
C VAL A 316 -7.24 2.98 5.17
N ASP A 317 -7.39 3.20 6.47
CA ASP A 317 -8.12 2.34 7.41
C ASP A 317 -9.56 2.83 7.63
N GLY A 318 -10.03 3.78 6.81
CA GLY A 318 -11.37 4.35 6.87
C GLY A 318 -11.59 5.28 8.06
N GLY A 319 -12.72 5.13 8.71
CA GLY A 319 -13.09 5.92 9.90
C GLY A 319 -14.56 6.25 9.99
N THR A 320 -14.86 7.24 10.83
CA THR A 320 -16.24 7.65 11.16
C THR A 320 -17.03 8.20 9.96
N HIS A 321 -16.37 8.89 9.03
CA HIS A 321 -16.96 9.43 7.80
C HIS A 321 -17.38 8.30 6.84
N GLU A 322 -16.54 7.28 6.68
CA GLU A 322 -16.84 6.11 5.87
C GLU A 322 -17.97 5.28 6.48
N THR A 323 -17.95 5.09 7.80
CA THR A 323 -19.04 4.42 8.53
C THR A 323 -20.38 5.16 8.36
N GLY A 324 -20.35 6.49 8.43
CA GLY A 324 -21.53 7.33 8.18
C GLY A 324 -22.08 7.16 6.77
N PHE A 325 -21.21 7.15 5.77
CA PHE A 325 -21.55 6.94 4.37
C PHE A 325 -22.18 5.55 4.13
N LYS A 326 -21.50 4.47 4.55
CA LYS A 326 -21.98 3.08 4.37
C LYS A 326 -23.34 2.84 5.02
N THR A 327 -23.53 3.38 6.21
CA THR A 327 -24.80 3.26 6.95
C THR A 327 -25.92 4.00 6.25
N ALA A 328 -25.68 5.25 5.87
CA ALA A 328 -26.68 6.07 5.19
C ALA A 328 -27.05 5.54 3.80
N LEU A 329 -26.05 5.09 3.02
CA LEU A 329 -26.26 4.49 1.71
C LEU A 329 -27.21 3.29 1.82
N THR A 330 -26.94 2.37 2.73
CA THR A 330 -27.78 1.19 2.95
C THR A 330 -29.21 1.58 3.36
N ARG A 331 -29.35 2.62 4.19
CA ARG A 331 -30.65 3.12 4.63
C ARG A 331 -31.42 3.74 3.47
N VAL A 332 -30.80 4.59 2.65
CA VAL A 332 -31.43 5.22 1.47
C VAL A 332 -32.01 4.16 0.54
N PHE A 333 -31.23 3.12 0.22
CA PHE A 333 -31.71 2.06 -0.66
C PHE A 333 -32.91 1.33 -0.11
N ASN A 334 -32.93 1.01 1.16
CA ASN A 334 -34.05 0.33 1.77
C ASN A 334 -35.30 1.23 1.86
N ASP A 335 -35.15 2.49 2.24
CA ASP A 335 -36.26 3.43 2.41
C ASP A 335 -36.85 3.86 1.05
N TYR A 336 -35.99 4.22 0.07
CA TYR A 336 -36.42 4.54 -1.29
C TYR A 336 -37.06 3.33 -1.99
N GLY A 337 -36.43 2.16 -1.87
CA GLY A 337 -36.93 0.93 -2.49
C GLY A 337 -38.32 0.56 -1.99
N ARG A 338 -38.63 0.77 -0.72
CA ARG A 338 -39.97 0.58 -0.15
C ARG A 338 -40.94 1.69 -0.58
N LYS A 339 -40.52 2.95 -0.50
CA LYS A 339 -41.35 4.09 -0.86
C LYS A 339 -41.88 3.99 -2.29
N TYR A 340 -41.05 3.51 -3.22
CA TYR A 340 -41.39 3.37 -4.64
C TYR A 340 -41.70 1.94 -5.07
N SER A 341 -42.00 1.04 -4.10
CA SER A 341 -42.41 -0.36 -4.33
C SER A 341 -41.44 -1.20 -5.19
N ILE A 342 -40.18 -0.80 -5.22
CA ILE A 342 -39.08 -1.60 -5.82
C ILE A 342 -38.83 -2.83 -4.91
N LEU A 343 -38.85 -2.62 -3.59
CA LEU A 343 -38.84 -3.68 -2.57
C LEU A 343 -40.29 -3.87 -2.05
N LYS A 344 -40.78 -5.08 -2.14
CA LYS A 344 -42.14 -5.43 -1.62
C LYS A 344 -42.10 -5.67 -0.11
N ASP A 345 -43.23 -5.60 0.56
CA ASP A 345 -43.35 -5.76 2.03
C ASP A 345 -42.78 -7.10 2.55
N GLY A 346 -42.77 -8.13 1.74
CA GLY A 346 -42.20 -9.45 2.07
C GLY A 346 -40.73 -9.64 1.70
N ASP A 347 -40.12 -8.69 0.97
CA ASP A 347 -38.74 -8.80 0.55
C ASP A 347 -37.79 -8.51 1.71
N LYS A 348 -36.67 -9.23 1.73
CA LYS A 348 -35.60 -8.93 2.68
C LYS A 348 -34.99 -7.55 2.40
N LYS A 349 -34.50 -6.91 3.45
CA LYS A 349 -33.72 -5.68 3.31
C LYS A 349 -32.43 -5.96 2.53
N LEU A 350 -32.04 -5.02 1.68
CA LEU A 350 -30.73 -5.00 1.07
C LEU A 350 -29.66 -4.80 2.14
N SER A 351 -28.60 -5.57 2.08
CA SER A 351 -27.44 -5.40 2.96
C SER A 351 -26.50 -4.30 2.45
N GLY A 352 -25.52 -3.93 3.25
CA GLY A 352 -24.47 -3.01 2.85
C GLY A 352 -23.75 -3.44 1.58
N ASP A 353 -23.39 -4.72 1.47
CA ASP A 353 -22.66 -5.24 0.31
C ASP A 353 -23.51 -5.27 -0.96
N ASP A 354 -24.84 -5.56 -0.82
CA ASP A 354 -25.72 -5.52 -1.98
C ASP A 354 -25.78 -4.14 -2.62
N VAL A 355 -25.73 -3.09 -1.79
CA VAL A 355 -25.83 -1.70 -2.27
C VAL A 355 -24.48 -1.11 -2.69
N ARG A 356 -23.36 -1.73 -2.33
CA ARG A 356 -22.02 -1.28 -2.69
C ARG A 356 -21.40 -2.06 -3.85
N GLU A 357 -22.05 -3.14 -4.34
CA GLU A 357 -21.56 -3.87 -5.51
C GLU A 357 -21.45 -2.94 -6.73
N GLY A 358 -20.23 -2.79 -7.27
CA GLY A 358 -19.93 -1.93 -8.41
C GLY A 358 -19.92 -0.44 -8.10
N LEU A 359 -19.85 -0.05 -6.83
CA LEU A 359 -19.75 1.34 -6.41
C LEU A 359 -18.30 1.83 -6.46
N THR A 360 -18.07 2.94 -7.16
CA THR A 360 -16.87 3.77 -7.02
C THR A 360 -17.27 5.04 -6.28
N ALA A 361 -16.66 5.33 -5.14
CA ALA A 361 -16.97 6.49 -4.30
C ALA A 361 -15.71 7.15 -3.74
N VAL A 362 -15.73 8.47 -3.67
CA VAL A 362 -14.74 9.30 -2.98
C VAL A 362 -15.46 10.14 -1.95
N ILE A 363 -15.00 10.07 -0.71
CA ILE A 363 -15.55 10.78 0.45
C ILE A 363 -14.47 11.71 0.98
N SER A 364 -14.69 13.02 0.96
CA SER A 364 -13.78 14.01 1.52
C SER A 364 -14.48 14.79 2.61
N VAL A 365 -13.90 14.82 3.81
CA VAL A 365 -14.39 15.65 4.91
C VAL A 365 -13.33 16.65 5.33
N LYS A 366 -13.77 17.87 5.66
CA LYS A 366 -12.90 18.95 6.16
C LYS A 366 -13.43 19.41 7.52
N LEU A 367 -12.52 19.49 8.49
CA LEU A 367 -12.84 19.82 9.88
C LEU A 367 -11.65 20.50 10.54
N THR A 368 -11.94 21.43 11.49
CA THR A 368 -10.91 22.22 12.21
C THR A 368 -10.05 21.35 13.12
N GLU A 369 -10.63 20.37 13.80
CA GLU A 369 -9.93 19.50 14.75
C GLU A 369 -10.10 18.02 14.36
N ALA A 370 -9.27 17.57 13.41
CA ALA A 370 -9.26 16.16 13.01
C ALA A 370 -8.55 15.32 14.08
N GLN A 371 -9.21 14.24 14.50
CA GLN A 371 -8.68 13.24 15.44
C GLN A 371 -8.43 11.95 14.69
N PHE A 372 -7.15 11.58 14.58
CA PHE A 372 -6.74 10.35 13.91
C PHE A 372 -6.27 9.30 14.91
N GLU A 373 -6.49 8.02 14.57
CA GLU A 373 -5.85 6.92 15.26
C GLU A 373 -4.41 6.78 14.74
N GLY A 374 -3.43 7.09 15.59
CA GLY A 374 -2.01 6.97 15.28
C GLY A 374 -1.40 8.09 14.45
N GLN A 375 -0.07 8.10 14.36
CA GLN A 375 0.73 9.12 13.66
C GLN A 375 0.57 9.08 12.15
N THR A 376 0.31 7.91 11.58
CA THR A 376 0.12 7.71 10.13
C THR A 376 -1.19 8.28 9.59
N LYS A 377 -2.07 8.78 10.48
CA LYS A 377 -3.37 9.37 10.15
C LYS A 377 -4.29 8.45 9.33
N GLY A 378 -4.08 7.13 9.41
CA GLY A 378 -4.79 6.15 8.59
C GLY A 378 -6.28 6.04 8.85
N LYS A 379 -6.78 6.43 10.05
CA LYS A 379 -8.19 6.29 10.44
C LYS A 379 -8.70 7.52 11.18
N LEU A 380 -9.86 8.04 10.72
CA LEU A 380 -10.52 9.18 11.36
C LEU A 380 -11.40 8.73 12.53
N GLY A 381 -11.22 9.37 13.72
CA GLY A 381 -11.93 9.04 14.96
C GLY A 381 -13.09 9.96 15.34
N ASN A 382 -13.25 11.12 14.70
CA ASN A 382 -14.28 12.12 15.04
C ASN A 382 -15.71 11.57 14.92
N THR A 383 -16.40 11.29 16.03
CA THR A 383 -17.73 10.65 16.03
C THR A 383 -18.84 11.51 15.43
N ASP A 384 -18.74 12.82 15.55
CA ASP A 384 -19.71 13.80 15.05
C ASP A 384 -19.74 13.88 13.49
N ILE A 385 -18.63 13.53 12.83
CA ILE A 385 -18.57 13.42 11.37
C ILE A 385 -19.48 12.30 10.85
N THR A 386 -19.66 11.22 11.60
CA THR A 386 -20.60 10.14 11.24
C THR A 386 -22.01 10.69 10.98
N GLN A 387 -22.48 11.57 11.86
CA GLN A 387 -23.82 12.15 11.72
C GLN A 387 -23.89 13.12 10.54
N LEU A 388 -22.89 13.99 10.37
CA LEU A 388 -22.85 14.94 9.25
C LEU A 388 -22.92 14.19 7.91
N VAL A 389 -22.01 13.23 7.70
CA VAL A 389 -21.98 12.45 6.47
C VAL A 389 -23.26 11.64 6.28
N SER A 390 -23.74 10.97 7.33
CA SER A 390 -24.96 10.16 7.25
C SER A 390 -26.19 10.98 6.88
N THR A 391 -26.37 12.15 7.48
CA THR A 391 -27.50 13.05 7.15
C THR A 391 -27.38 13.57 5.73
N THR A 392 -26.19 14.03 5.35
CA THR A 392 -25.93 14.56 4.00
C THR A 392 -26.22 13.52 2.93
N VAL A 393 -25.67 12.30 3.08
CA VAL A 393 -25.91 11.20 2.13
C VAL A 393 -27.40 10.87 2.04
N TYR A 394 -28.05 10.73 3.19
CA TYR A 394 -29.46 10.35 3.21
C TYR A 394 -30.33 11.38 2.46
N GLU A 395 -30.24 12.64 2.83
CA GLU A 395 -31.09 13.70 2.24
C GLU A 395 -30.78 13.93 0.77
N LYS A 396 -29.49 14.10 0.43
CA LYS A 396 -29.08 14.44 -0.93
C LYS A 396 -29.30 13.30 -1.92
N LEU A 397 -29.00 12.05 -1.51
CA LEU A 397 -29.18 10.90 -2.38
C LEU A 397 -30.67 10.53 -2.58
N MET A 398 -31.50 10.67 -1.52
CA MET A 398 -32.96 10.52 -1.67
C MET A 398 -33.52 11.52 -2.68
N THR A 399 -33.17 12.79 -2.57
CA THR A 399 -33.56 13.82 -3.53
C THR A 399 -33.06 13.51 -4.95
N TYR A 400 -31.79 13.14 -5.09
CA TYR A 400 -31.21 12.79 -6.38
C TYR A 400 -31.94 11.62 -7.06
N PHE A 401 -32.29 10.57 -6.32
CA PHE A 401 -33.04 9.44 -6.89
C PHE A 401 -34.46 9.82 -7.29
N GLU A 402 -35.09 10.74 -6.56
CA GLU A 402 -36.42 11.27 -6.92
C GLU A 402 -36.36 12.12 -8.21
N GLU A 403 -35.33 12.90 -8.38
CA GLU A 403 -35.09 13.72 -9.58
C GLU A 403 -34.60 12.89 -10.79
N ASN A 404 -33.94 11.74 -10.54
CA ASN A 404 -33.33 10.90 -11.57
C ASN A 404 -33.81 9.44 -11.51
N PRO A 405 -35.10 9.17 -11.74
CA PRO A 405 -35.69 7.83 -11.55
C PRO A 405 -35.11 6.77 -12.49
N ALA A 406 -34.62 7.15 -13.67
CA ALA A 406 -33.98 6.21 -14.60
C ALA A 406 -32.64 5.72 -14.05
N VAL A 407 -31.84 6.63 -13.50
CA VAL A 407 -30.57 6.31 -12.83
C VAL A 407 -30.83 5.45 -11.59
N ALA A 408 -31.79 5.86 -10.74
CA ALA A 408 -32.20 5.08 -9.58
C ALA A 408 -32.57 3.64 -9.98
N LYS A 409 -33.38 3.45 -11.01
CA LYS A 409 -33.78 2.13 -11.49
C LYS A 409 -32.59 1.26 -11.93
N ALA A 410 -31.63 1.82 -12.66
CA ALA A 410 -30.41 1.11 -13.08
C ALA A 410 -29.60 0.64 -11.88
N ILE A 411 -29.36 1.55 -10.92
CA ILE A 411 -28.60 1.26 -9.70
C ILE A 411 -29.32 0.21 -8.83
N PHE A 412 -30.65 0.34 -8.65
CA PHE A 412 -31.46 -0.63 -7.89
C PHE A 412 -31.48 -2.00 -8.56
N SER A 413 -31.51 -2.08 -9.90
CA SER A 413 -31.41 -3.36 -10.60
C SER A 413 -30.12 -4.09 -10.23
N LYS A 414 -28.99 -3.38 -10.20
CA LYS A 414 -27.70 -3.91 -9.80
C LYS A 414 -27.70 -4.43 -8.36
N ALA A 415 -28.18 -3.63 -7.42
CA ALA A 415 -28.27 -4.02 -6.00
C ALA A 415 -29.18 -5.23 -5.76
N LEU A 416 -30.31 -5.34 -6.49
CA LEU A 416 -31.21 -6.49 -6.42
C LEU A 416 -30.55 -7.75 -6.99
N ASP A 417 -29.81 -7.63 -8.08
CA ASP A 417 -29.09 -8.75 -8.67
C ASP A 417 -27.95 -9.23 -7.72
N ALA A 418 -27.26 -8.31 -7.06
CA ALA A 418 -26.29 -8.62 -6.02
C ALA A 418 -26.93 -9.36 -4.84
N SER A 419 -28.06 -8.88 -4.35
CA SER A 419 -28.81 -9.51 -3.27
C SER A 419 -29.27 -10.93 -3.62
N ARG A 420 -29.77 -11.14 -4.84
CA ARG A 420 -30.18 -12.48 -5.33
C ARG A 420 -28.97 -13.42 -5.41
N ALA A 421 -27.84 -12.95 -5.94
CA ALA A 421 -26.62 -13.74 -6.03
C ALA A 421 -26.12 -14.14 -4.63
N ARG A 422 -26.11 -13.20 -3.68
CA ARG A 422 -25.71 -13.45 -2.27
C ARG A 422 -26.64 -14.47 -1.60
N GLU A 423 -27.96 -14.37 -1.80
CA GLU A 423 -28.89 -15.38 -1.28
C GLU A 423 -28.69 -16.77 -1.89
N ALA A 424 -28.44 -16.84 -3.20
CA ALA A 424 -28.12 -18.10 -3.87
C ALA A 424 -26.84 -18.72 -3.30
N ALA A 425 -25.80 -17.89 -3.11
CA ALA A 425 -24.55 -18.29 -2.48
C ALA A 425 -24.74 -18.82 -1.06
N ARG A 426 -25.54 -18.13 -0.23
CA ARG A 426 -25.87 -18.58 1.13
C ARG A 426 -26.61 -19.92 1.14
N LYS A 427 -27.60 -20.10 0.27
CA LYS A 427 -28.33 -21.37 0.14
C LYS A 427 -27.41 -22.51 -0.31
N ALA A 428 -26.52 -22.25 -1.25
CA ALA A 428 -25.53 -23.23 -1.70
C ALA A 428 -24.58 -23.65 -0.56
N ARG A 429 -24.12 -22.68 0.26
CA ARG A 429 -23.29 -22.96 1.45
C ARG A 429 -24.05 -23.79 2.49
N GLU A 430 -25.30 -23.44 2.80
CA GLU A 430 -26.13 -24.18 3.76
C GLU A 430 -26.34 -25.63 3.30
N LEU A 431 -26.55 -25.85 1.99
CA LEU A 431 -26.67 -27.20 1.41
C LEU A 431 -25.35 -27.97 1.48
N ALA A 432 -24.22 -27.32 1.16
CA ALA A 432 -22.89 -27.92 1.28
C ALA A 432 -22.58 -28.26 2.75
N ARG A 433 -22.89 -27.35 3.70
CA ARG A 433 -22.71 -27.57 5.13
C ARG A 433 -23.60 -28.69 5.69
N ARG A 434 -24.85 -28.81 5.22
CA ARG A 434 -25.73 -29.95 5.58
C ARG A 434 -25.20 -31.27 5.06
N LYS A 435 -24.59 -31.31 3.85
CA LYS A 435 -23.92 -32.51 3.33
C LYS A 435 -22.67 -32.86 4.15
N SER A 436 -21.89 -31.86 4.59
CA SER A 436 -20.68 -32.07 5.40
C SER A 436 -20.95 -32.40 6.86
N VAL A 437 -22.12 -32.00 7.42
CA VAL A 437 -22.55 -32.39 8.79
C VAL A 437 -22.97 -33.85 8.86
N LEU A 438 -23.40 -34.44 7.74
CA LEU A 438 -23.61 -35.88 7.63
C LEU A 438 -22.33 -36.69 7.42
N ASP A 439 -21.27 -36.05 6.90
CA ASP A 439 -19.89 -36.56 6.77
C ASP A 439 -18.96 -35.86 7.77
N SER A 440 -19.21 -36.03 9.05
CA SER A 440 -18.47 -35.49 10.20
C SER A 440 -17.07 -34.91 9.91
N ASN A 441 -16.83 -33.62 10.19
CA ASN A 441 -15.51 -32.98 10.35
C ASN A 441 -14.46 -33.22 9.25
N SER A 442 -14.81 -33.53 8.01
CA SER A 442 -13.81 -33.83 6.99
C SER A 442 -13.27 -32.55 6.38
N LEU A 443 -11.99 -32.30 6.65
CA LEU A 443 -11.13 -31.43 5.86
C LEU A 443 -11.18 -31.80 4.38
N PRO A 444 -10.85 -30.88 3.45
CA PRO A 444 -10.83 -31.20 2.01
C PRO A 444 -10.07 -32.49 1.76
N GLY A 445 -10.65 -33.42 1.02
CA GLY A 445 -10.09 -34.77 0.83
C GLY A 445 -8.69 -34.83 0.21
N LYS A 446 -8.20 -33.69 -0.33
CA LYS A 446 -6.83 -33.56 -0.85
C LYS A 446 -5.86 -32.91 0.15
N LEU A 447 -6.35 -32.33 1.25
CA LEU A 447 -5.49 -31.71 2.27
C LEU A 447 -4.74 -32.80 3.05
N ALA A 448 -3.42 -32.74 3.01
CA ALA A 448 -2.57 -33.47 3.92
C ALA A 448 -2.28 -32.57 5.12
N ASP A 449 -3.07 -32.68 6.19
CA ASP A 449 -2.94 -31.82 7.38
C ASP A 449 -1.70 -32.16 8.22
N CYS A 450 -1.30 -31.24 9.10
CA CYS A 450 -0.23 -31.44 10.09
C CYS A 450 -0.81 -31.88 11.44
N THR A 451 0.06 -32.36 12.32
CA THR A 451 -0.35 -32.85 13.66
C THR A 451 -0.43 -31.76 14.71
N GLU A 452 0.34 -30.67 14.56
CA GLU A 452 0.32 -29.51 15.44
C GLU A 452 -1.05 -28.81 15.34
N ARG A 453 -1.54 -28.30 16.45
CA ARG A 453 -2.83 -27.61 16.57
C ARG A 453 -2.67 -26.14 16.92
N ASP A 454 -1.50 -25.74 17.36
CA ASP A 454 -1.17 -24.34 17.57
C ASP A 454 -0.94 -23.67 16.22
N ALA A 455 -1.87 -22.79 15.83
CA ALA A 455 -1.82 -22.09 14.55
C ALA A 455 -0.52 -21.31 14.35
N GLU A 456 0.06 -20.72 15.41
CA GLU A 456 1.28 -19.94 15.34
C GLU A 456 2.50 -20.74 14.87
N ARG A 457 2.44 -22.06 15.03
CA ARG A 457 3.53 -22.98 14.69
C ARG A 457 3.29 -23.76 13.39
N THR A 458 2.18 -23.51 12.70
CA THR A 458 1.79 -24.31 11.55
C THR A 458 1.86 -23.53 10.24
N GLU A 459 2.08 -24.26 9.15
CA GLU A 459 2.23 -23.74 7.80
C GLU A 459 1.36 -24.53 6.82
N LEU A 460 0.69 -23.82 5.91
CA LEU A 460 -0.04 -24.43 4.80
C LEU A 460 0.66 -24.11 3.48
N TYR A 461 1.14 -25.16 2.80
CA TYR A 461 1.63 -25.06 1.43
C TYR A 461 0.50 -25.30 0.45
N ILE A 462 0.20 -24.31 -0.38
CA ILE A 462 -0.72 -24.40 -1.51
C ILE A 462 0.13 -24.70 -2.74
N VAL A 463 0.06 -25.97 -3.23
CA VAL A 463 0.99 -26.48 -4.22
C VAL A 463 0.31 -26.65 -5.56
N GLU A 464 0.97 -26.25 -6.64
CA GLU A 464 0.48 -26.46 -8.00
C GLU A 464 0.59 -27.93 -8.41
N GLY A 465 -0.55 -28.52 -8.76
CA GLY A 465 -0.65 -29.87 -9.33
C GLY A 465 -0.51 -31.01 -8.31
N ASP A 466 -0.97 -32.17 -8.73
CA ASP A 466 -0.91 -33.39 -7.92
C ASP A 466 0.51 -34.01 -7.89
N SER A 467 1.35 -33.80 -8.92
CA SER A 467 2.72 -34.29 -8.97
C SER A 467 3.61 -33.62 -7.93
N ALA A 468 3.72 -32.30 -7.98
CA ALA A 468 4.45 -31.52 -6.99
C ALA A 468 3.85 -31.66 -5.58
N GLY A 469 2.51 -31.76 -5.49
CA GLY A 469 1.81 -32.07 -4.25
C GLY A 469 2.18 -33.44 -3.66
N GLY A 470 2.53 -34.43 -4.50
CA GLY A 470 3.06 -35.73 -4.09
C GLY A 470 4.42 -35.61 -3.43
N SER A 471 5.41 -35.01 -4.13
CA SER A 471 6.75 -34.77 -3.62
C SER A 471 6.73 -33.94 -2.34
N ALA A 472 5.90 -32.88 -2.30
CA ALA A 472 5.74 -32.05 -1.10
C ALA A 472 5.15 -32.82 0.11
N LYS A 473 4.18 -33.71 -0.11
CA LYS A 473 3.62 -34.56 0.95
C LYS A 473 4.62 -35.55 1.52
N GLU A 474 5.53 -36.06 0.67
CA GLU A 474 6.58 -36.99 1.10
C GLU A 474 7.70 -36.27 1.83
N GLY A 475 8.13 -35.09 1.32
CA GLY A 475 9.27 -34.33 1.82
C GLY A 475 8.98 -33.49 3.07
N ARG A 476 7.73 -33.09 3.34
CA ARG A 476 7.36 -32.18 4.41
C ARG A 476 7.63 -32.70 5.84
N ASP A 477 7.80 -31.80 6.78
CA ASP A 477 7.66 -32.14 8.19
C ASP A 477 6.16 -32.22 8.57
N ARG A 478 5.68 -33.43 8.81
CA ARG A 478 4.28 -33.73 9.12
C ARG A 478 3.82 -33.14 10.46
N ARG A 479 4.74 -32.67 11.31
CA ARG A 479 4.38 -32.08 12.59
C ARG A 479 3.70 -30.74 12.39
N PHE A 480 4.24 -29.85 11.55
CA PHE A 480 3.77 -28.49 11.43
C PHE A 480 3.45 -28.02 9.99
N GLN A 481 3.78 -28.81 8.95
CA GLN A 481 3.51 -28.46 7.56
C GLN A 481 2.33 -29.23 7.01
N ALA A 482 1.33 -28.52 6.49
CA ALA A 482 0.19 -29.05 5.76
C ALA A 482 0.34 -28.79 4.26
N ILE A 483 -0.11 -29.71 3.41
CA ILE A 483 -0.06 -29.60 1.94
C ILE A 483 -1.45 -29.66 1.35
N LEU A 484 -1.80 -28.63 0.55
CA LEU A 484 -3.03 -28.58 -0.23
C LEU A 484 -2.68 -28.49 -1.72
N PRO A 485 -2.72 -29.58 -2.48
CA PRO A 485 -2.50 -29.51 -3.92
C PRO A 485 -3.72 -28.92 -4.64
N LEU A 486 -3.45 -28.02 -5.59
CA LEU A 486 -4.43 -27.45 -6.48
C LEU A 486 -4.41 -28.21 -7.83
N TRP A 487 -5.55 -28.28 -8.50
CA TRP A 487 -5.63 -28.89 -9.82
C TRP A 487 -6.05 -27.90 -10.90
N GLY A 488 -5.06 -27.45 -11.67
CA GLY A 488 -5.24 -26.52 -12.77
C GLY A 488 -5.63 -25.11 -12.34
N LYS A 489 -5.81 -24.23 -13.30
CA LYS A 489 -6.07 -22.79 -13.08
C LYS A 489 -7.37 -22.58 -12.31
N MET A 490 -7.33 -21.66 -11.35
CA MET A 490 -8.47 -21.28 -10.54
C MET A 490 -9.35 -20.25 -11.25
N LEU A 491 -10.53 -20.00 -10.66
CA LEU A 491 -11.40 -18.93 -11.08
C LEU A 491 -10.72 -17.57 -10.86
N ASN A 492 -10.71 -16.74 -11.88
CA ASN A 492 -10.36 -15.33 -11.71
C ASN A 492 -11.51 -14.60 -10.98
N VAL A 493 -11.28 -14.28 -9.73
CA VAL A 493 -12.32 -13.71 -8.86
C VAL A 493 -12.58 -12.23 -9.16
N GLU A 494 -11.67 -11.54 -9.85
CA GLU A 494 -11.89 -10.17 -10.32
C GLU A 494 -13.07 -10.07 -11.28
N LYS A 495 -13.31 -11.15 -12.06
CA LYS A 495 -14.38 -11.28 -13.07
C LYS A 495 -15.59 -12.07 -12.57
N ALA A 496 -15.67 -12.37 -11.28
CA ALA A 496 -16.66 -13.28 -10.76
C ALA A 496 -17.39 -12.73 -9.54
N ARG A 497 -18.71 -12.90 -9.54
CA ARG A 497 -19.52 -12.62 -8.35
C ARG A 497 -19.22 -13.62 -7.24
N LEU A 498 -19.46 -13.18 -6.00
CA LEU A 498 -19.22 -13.97 -4.78
C LEU A 498 -19.92 -15.34 -4.78
N ASP A 499 -21.11 -15.46 -5.36
CA ASP A 499 -21.82 -16.75 -5.49
C ASP A 499 -21.04 -17.78 -6.32
N ARG A 500 -20.40 -17.34 -7.39
CA ARG A 500 -19.51 -18.19 -8.20
C ARG A 500 -18.21 -18.54 -7.47
N VAL A 501 -17.66 -17.61 -6.70
CA VAL A 501 -16.46 -17.82 -5.88
C VAL A 501 -16.75 -18.92 -4.84
N ILE A 502 -17.85 -18.80 -4.12
CA ILE A 502 -18.29 -19.78 -3.10
C ILE A 502 -18.67 -21.13 -3.70
N GLY A 503 -19.26 -21.14 -4.89
CA GLY A 503 -19.56 -22.36 -5.63
C GLY A 503 -18.36 -23.02 -6.30
N ASN A 504 -17.18 -22.42 -6.24
CA ASN A 504 -16.01 -22.90 -6.94
C ASN A 504 -15.30 -24.05 -6.19
N GLU A 505 -15.24 -25.21 -6.84
CA GLU A 505 -14.67 -26.45 -6.26
C GLU A 505 -13.17 -26.34 -5.98
N LYS A 506 -12.44 -25.37 -6.57
CA LYS A 506 -11.00 -25.19 -6.38
C LYS A 506 -10.68 -24.18 -5.28
N LEU A 507 -11.52 -23.14 -5.09
CA LEU A 507 -11.34 -22.11 -4.08
C LEU A 507 -11.86 -22.54 -2.70
N MET A 508 -12.99 -23.24 -2.66
CA MET A 508 -13.59 -23.67 -1.39
C MET A 508 -12.70 -24.56 -0.52
N PRO A 509 -11.88 -25.49 -1.07
CA PRO A 509 -10.91 -26.22 -0.26
C PRO A 509 -9.91 -25.34 0.47
N ILE A 510 -9.48 -24.21 -0.12
CA ILE A 510 -8.58 -23.23 0.52
C ILE A 510 -9.31 -22.58 1.70
N VAL A 511 -10.54 -22.09 1.49
CA VAL A 511 -11.35 -21.45 2.55
C VAL A 511 -11.57 -22.40 3.72
N ILE A 512 -11.90 -23.66 3.45
CA ILE A 512 -12.14 -24.68 4.48
C ILE A 512 -10.83 -25.02 5.22
N ALA A 513 -9.72 -25.15 4.49
CA ALA A 513 -8.41 -25.42 5.09
C ALA A 513 -7.99 -24.31 6.04
N LEU A 514 -8.12 -23.03 5.63
CA LEU A 514 -7.76 -21.88 6.45
C LEU A 514 -8.68 -21.70 7.67
N GLY A 515 -9.97 -22.02 7.55
CA GLY A 515 -10.94 -21.91 8.63
C GLY A 515 -11.49 -20.52 8.90
N THR A 516 -10.99 -19.49 8.23
CA THR A 516 -11.31 -18.06 8.48
C THR A 516 -12.64 -17.60 7.89
N GLY A 517 -13.26 -18.36 6.96
CA GLY A 517 -14.35 -17.83 6.15
C GLY A 517 -13.82 -16.90 5.04
N ILE A 518 -14.73 -16.21 4.33
CA ILE A 518 -14.40 -15.23 3.27
C ILE A 518 -15.36 -14.04 3.29
N GLY A 519 -14.91 -12.88 2.78
CA GLY A 519 -15.71 -11.66 2.71
C GLY A 519 -16.17 -11.22 4.10
N ASP A 520 -17.47 -10.93 4.27
CA ASP A 520 -18.06 -10.48 5.55
C ASP A 520 -17.95 -11.48 6.69
N GLU A 521 -17.83 -12.78 6.38
CA GLU A 521 -17.68 -13.83 7.38
C GLU A 521 -16.20 -14.11 7.72
N PHE A 522 -15.28 -13.34 7.12
CA PHE A 522 -13.86 -13.51 7.38
C PHE A 522 -13.52 -13.15 8.84
N ASP A 523 -12.89 -14.09 9.52
CA ASP A 523 -12.47 -13.95 10.91
C ASP A 523 -11.06 -14.48 11.08
N ILE A 524 -10.08 -13.58 11.16
CA ILE A 524 -8.66 -13.90 11.28
C ILE A 524 -8.33 -14.72 12.52
N THR A 525 -9.12 -14.58 13.61
CA THR A 525 -8.89 -15.32 14.86
C THR A 525 -9.12 -16.83 14.72
N LYS A 526 -9.76 -17.26 13.63
CA LYS A 526 -10.00 -18.67 13.30
C LYS A 526 -8.96 -19.26 12.36
N LEU A 527 -7.91 -18.48 12.05
CA LEU A 527 -6.85 -18.93 11.15
C LEU A 527 -6.16 -20.18 11.73
N ARG A 528 -6.04 -21.23 10.88
CA ARG A 528 -5.48 -22.53 11.30
C ARG A 528 -3.98 -22.65 11.03
N TYR A 529 -3.42 -21.80 10.17
CA TYR A 529 -2.01 -21.85 9.78
C TYR A 529 -1.44 -20.45 9.73
N ASN A 530 -0.41 -20.19 10.52
CA ASN A 530 0.24 -18.86 10.60
C ASN A 530 0.91 -18.44 9.30
N LYS A 531 1.48 -19.41 8.56
CA LYS A 531 2.07 -19.13 7.26
C LYS A 531 1.30 -19.87 6.14
N ILE A 532 0.91 -19.12 5.12
CA ILE A 532 0.26 -19.61 3.92
C ILE A 532 1.26 -19.44 2.78
N VAL A 533 1.86 -20.53 2.35
CA VAL A 533 2.95 -20.52 1.36
C VAL A 533 2.40 -20.96 0.01
N ILE A 534 2.45 -20.06 -0.97
CA ILE A 534 2.11 -20.39 -2.37
C ILE A 534 3.36 -20.97 -3.01
N MET A 535 3.25 -22.22 -3.47
CA MET A 535 4.35 -22.96 -4.11
C MET A 535 3.89 -23.40 -5.51
N ALA A 536 4.32 -22.64 -6.51
CA ALA A 536 3.96 -22.84 -7.92
C ALA A 536 5.23 -22.95 -8.77
N ASP A 537 5.10 -23.58 -9.92
CA ASP A 537 6.18 -23.76 -10.88
C ASP A 537 6.80 -22.43 -11.31
N ALA A 538 8.07 -22.44 -11.70
CA ALA A 538 8.81 -21.25 -12.15
C ALA A 538 8.53 -20.91 -13.62
N ASP A 539 7.36 -21.24 -14.14
CA ASP A 539 6.91 -20.99 -15.49
C ASP A 539 5.77 -19.97 -15.57
N VAL A 540 5.31 -19.66 -16.77
CA VAL A 540 4.22 -18.70 -17.02
C VAL A 540 2.88 -19.14 -16.42
N ASP A 541 2.61 -20.45 -16.34
CA ASP A 541 1.39 -20.99 -15.76
C ASP A 541 1.41 -20.90 -14.24
N GLY A 542 2.55 -21.21 -13.61
CA GLY A 542 2.75 -21.01 -12.18
C GLY A 542 2.70 -19.53 -11.76
N ALA A 543 3.27 -18.63 -12.56
CA ALA A 543 3.14 -17.18 -12.34
C ALA A 543 1.67 -16.75 -12.40
N HIS A 544 0.88 -17.28 -13.33
CA HIS A 544 -0.55 -17.00 -13.44
C HIS A 544 -1.33 -17.56 -12.23
N ILE A 545 -1.02 -18.76 -11.76
CA ILE A 545 -1.66 -19.37 -10.57
C ILE A 545 -1.34 -18.52 -9.32
N ARG A 546 -0.09 -18.08 -9.14
CA ARG A 546 0.27 -17.13 -8.07
C ARG A 546 -0.58 -15.87 -8.13
N THR A 547 -0.70 -15.25 -9.30
CA THR A 547 -1.50 -14.05 -9.48
C THR A 547 -2.99 -14.27 -9.17
N LEU A 548 -3.57 -15.40 -9.57
CA LEU A 548 -4.96 -15.76 -9.27
C LEU A 548 -5.18 -15.94 -7.75
N LEU A 549 -4.24 -16.59 -7.04
CA LEU A 549 -4.30 -16.75 -5.59
C LEU A 549 -4.15 -15.41 -4.86
N LEU A 550 -3.20 -14.57 -5.30
CA LEU A 550 -3.02 -13.24 -4.72
C LEU A 550 -4.26 -12.37 -4.94
N THR A 551 -4.89 -12.43 -6.13
CA THR A 551 -6.16 -11.75 -6.40
C THR A 551 -7.26 -12.24 -5.45
N PHE A 552 -7.35 -13.54 -5.21
CA PHE A 552 -8.33 -14.13 -4.30
C PHE A 552 -8.10 -13.67 -2.85
N PHE A 553 -6.87 -13.74 -2.35
CA PHE A 553 -6.56 -13.26 -1.00
C PHE A 553 -6.76 -11.76 -0.85
N PHE A 554 -6.36 -10.97 -1.82
CA PHE A 554 -6.55 -9.52 -1.79
C PHE A 554 -8.03 -9.12 -1.76
N ARG A 555 -8.89 -9.77 -2.59
CA ARG A 555 -10.31 -9.42 -2.68
C ARG A 555 -11.17 -9.94 -1.53
N TYR A 556 -10.85 -11.10 -0.99
CA TYR A 556 -11.73 -11.79 -0.04
C TYR A 556 -11.13 -12.11 1.32
N MET A 557 -9.82 -12.00 1.48
CA MET A 557 -9.08 -12.35 2.70
C MET A 557 -7.92 -11.38 2.94
N ARG A 558 -8.11 -10.10 2.64
CA ARG A 558 -7.08 -9.07 2.67
C ARG A 558 -6.30 -9.00 3.99
N PRO A 559 -6.90 -9.16 5.19
CA PRO A 559 -6.16 -9.18 6.44
C PRO A 559 -5.05 -10.24 6.53
N LEU A 560 -5.13 -11.34 5.73
CA LEU A 560 -4.04 -12.32 5.68
C LEU A 560 -2.75 -11.74 5.09
N ILE A 561 -2.86 -10.83 4.13
CA ILE A 561 -1.70 -10.16 3.54
C ILE A 561 -1.22 -9.04 4.47
N GLU A 562 -2.14 -8.21 4.98
CA GLU A 562 -1.83 -7.08 5.86
C GLU A 562 -1.13 -7.50 7.14
N GLN A 563 -1.50 -8.64 7.71
CA GLN A 563 -0.86 -9.21 8.92
C GLN A 563 0.35 -10.10 8.61
N GLY A 564 0.70 -10.25 7.32
CA GLY A 564 1.93 -10.92 6.90
C GLY A 564 1.89 -12.45 6.95
N HIS A 565 0.72 -13.05 6.73
CA HIS A 565 0.56 -14.52 6.72
C HIS A 565 0.81 -15.16 5.36
N VAL A 566 0.89 -14.38 4.26
CA VAL A 566 1.01 -14.89 2.89
C VAL A 566 2.45 -14.81 2.40
N TYR A 567 2.95 -15.92 1.87
CA TYR A 567 4.31 -16.06 1.39
C TYR A 567 4.34 -16.73 0.01
N LEU A 568 5.38 -16.43 -0.78
CA LEU A 568 5.73 -17.10 -2.02
C LEU A 568 6.98 -17.94 -1.78
N ALA A 569 6.92 -19.25 -2.02
CA ALA A 569 8.10 -20.09 -2.00
C ALA A 569 9.03 -19.73 -3.16
N GLN A 570 10.33 -19.80 -2.92
CA GLN A 570 11.38 -19.57 -3.90
C GLN A 570 12.16 -20.87 -4.12
N PRO A 571 11.70 -21.78 -5.00
CA PRO A 571 12.46 -22.98 -5.34
C PRO A 571 13.66 -22.60 -6.23
N PRO A 572 14.77 -23.39 -6.21
CA PRO A 572 15.90 -23.15 -7.09
C PRO A 572 15.53 -23.37 -8.55
N LEU A 573 16.17 -22.60 -9.42
CA LEU A 573 16.02 -22.70 -10.89
C LEU A 573 16.94 -23.75 -11.49
N PHE A 574 18.10 -24.01 -10.87
CA PHE A 574 19.10 -24.91 -11.39
C PHE A 574 19.69 -25.80 -10.30
N LYS A 575 20.07 -27.01 -10.72
CA LYS A 575 20.93 -27.90 -9.96
C LYS A 575 22.23 -28.04 -10.73
N VAL A 576 23.36 -27.69 -10.11
CA VAL A 576 24.71 -27.85 -10.66
C VAL A 576 25.40 -28.95 -9.88
N SER A 577 25.90 -29.98 -10.55
CA SER A 577 26.50 -31.14 -9.89
C SER A 577 27.82 -31.57 -10.54
N LYS A 578 28.77 -32.01 -9.66
CA LYS A 578 30.04 -32.62 -10.07
C LYS A 578 30.34 -33.79 -9.15
N GLY A 579 30.12 -35.00 -9.65
CA GLY A 579 30.23 -36.22 -8.87
C GLY A 579 29.28 -36.23 -7.70
N LYS A 580 29.77 -36.17 -6.44
CA LYS A 580 28.91 -36.14 -5.25
C LYS A 580 28.61 -34.73 -4.74
N LYS A 581 29.22 -33.69 -5.30
CA LYS A 581 28.95 -32.30 -4.90
C LYS A 581 27.77 -31.77 -5.69
N ILE A 582 26.78 -31.25 -4.98
CA ILE A 582 25.58 -30.63 -5.56
C ILE A 582 25.49 -29.20 -5.02
N ARG A 583 25.09 -28.26 -5.88
CA ARG A 583 24.74 -26.89 -5.57
C ARG A 583 23.40 -26.56 -6.23
N TYR A 584 22.57 -25.80 -5.53
CA TYR A 584 21.31 -25.32 -6.06
C TYR A 584 21.43 -23.80 -6.32
N ALA A 585 21.10 -23.34 -7.51
CA ALA A 585 21.18 -21.94 -7.89
C ALA A 585 19.78 -21.37 -8.11
N PHE A 586 19.57 -20.17 -7.60
CA PHE A 586 18.29 -19.43 -7.65
C PHE A 586 18.30 -18.36 -8.74
N SER A 587 19.46 -18.07 -9.32
CA SER A 587 19.62 -17.16 -10.47
C SER A 587 20.59 -17.73 -11.50
N ASP A 588 20.64 -17.08 -12.68
CA ASP A 588 21.62 -17.41 -13.73
C ASP A 588 23.06 -17.08 -13.28
N GLU A 589 23.24 -16.00 -12.52
CA GLU A 589 24.50 -15.55 -11.95
C GLU A 589 25.06 -16.59 -10.98
N GLU A 590 24.25 -17.08 -10.04
CA GLU A 590 24.64 -18.14 -9.10
C GLU A 590 25.01 -19.44 -9.84
N ARG A 591 24.24 -19.81 -10.87
CA ARG A 591 24.55 -20.96 -11.71
C ARG A 591 25.95 -20.80 -12.32
N ASP A 592 26.26 -19.64 -12.89
CA ASP A 592 27.52 -19.39 -13.56
C ASP A 592 28.69 -19.35 -12.57
N GLN A 593 28.49 -18.83 -11.36
CA GLN A 593 29.47 -18.90 -10.27
C GLN A 593 29.76 -20.35 -9.88
N PHE A 594 28.75 -21.17 -9.63
CA PHE A 594 28.92 -22.58 -9.28
C PHE A 594 29.54 -23.40 -10.41
N MET A 595 29.25 -23.05 -11.67
CA MET A 595 29.94 -23.63 -12.83
C MET A 595 31.42 -23.32 -12.81
N ALA A 596 31.79 -22.06 -12.50
CA ALA A 596 33.19 -21.64 -12.40
C ALA A 596 33.91 -22.36 -11.25
N GLU A 597 33.28 -22.48 -10.07
CA GLU A 597 33.82 -23.25 -8.93
C GLU A 597 34.09 -24.73 -9.28
N PHE A 598 33.24 -25.33 -10.10
CA PHE A 598 33.37 -26.72 -10.52
C PHE A 598 34.33 -26.92 -11.71
N GLY A 599 34.94 -25.83 -12.23
CA GLY A 599 35.97 -25.89 -13.25
C GLY A 599 35.47 -25.65 -14.67
N GLY A 600 34.36 -24.95 -14.86
CA GLY A 600 33.81 -24.52 -16.14
C GLY A 600 32.74 -25.46 -16.73
N SER A 601 32.08 -24.99 -17.78
CA SER A 601 30.88 -25.61 -18.39
C SER A 601 31.02 -27.04 -18.92
N GLY A 602 32.22 -27.58 -19.00
CA GLY A 602 32.44 -28.98 -19.45
C GLY A 602 32.74 -29.94 -18.30
N SER A 603 32.76 -29.49 -17.03
CA SER A 603 33.19 -30.28 -15.88
C SER A 603 32.12 -30.58 -14.87
N CYS A 604 30.90 -30.07 -15.06
CA CYS A 604 29.74 -30.26 -14.21
C CYS A 604 28.49 -30.52 -15.05
N ASP A 605 27.53 -31.22 -14.44
CA ASP A 605 26.19 -31.41 -15.00
C ASP A 605 25.25 -30.33 -14.48
N ILE A 606 24.47 -29.75 -15.39
CA ILE A 606 23.47 -28.72 -15.07
C ILE A 606 22.09 -29.24 -15.41
N GLN A 607 21.20 -29.21 -14.45
CA GLN A 607 19.78 -29.49 -14.64
C GLN A 607 18.99 -28.20 -14.35
N ARG A 608 18.25 -27.69 -15.34
CA ARG A 608 17.27 -26.62 -15.13
C ARG A 608 15.96 -27.26 -14.70
N TYR A 609 15.39 -26.79 -13.59
CA TYR A 609 14.05 -27.19 -13.16
C TYR A 609 13.01 -26.33 -13.89
N LYS A 610 12.10 -26.97 -14.60
CA LYS A 610 10.98 -26.31 -15.27
C LYS A 610 9.73 -26.30 -14.38
N GLY A 611 9.63 -27.22 -13.45
CA GLY A 611 8.55 -27.32 -12.51
C GLY A 611 8.91 -28.12 -11.26
N LEU A 612 8.17 -27.88 -10.18
CA LEU A 612 8.34 -28.55 -8.88
C LEU A 612 8.16 -30.08 -8.95
N GLY A 613 7.42 -30.55 -9.95
CA GLY A 613 7.23 -31.98 -10.19
C GLY A 613 8.47 -32.73 -10.69
N GLU A 614 9.52 -31.99 -11.08
CA GLU A 614 10.83 -32.54 -11.46
C GLU A 614 11.76 -32.77 -10.28
N MET A 615 11.41 -32.22 -9.12
CA MET A 615 12.14 -32.36 -7.86
C MET A 615 11.61 -33.58 -7.10
N ASP A 616 12.52 -34.41 -6.58
CA ASP A 616 12.16 -35.44 -5.63
C ASP A 616 11.85 -34.84 -4.24
N ALA A 617 11.35 -35.66 -3.33
CA ALA A 617 10.90 -35.21 -2.01
C ALA A 617 12.04 -34.63 -1.15
N GLU A 618 13.26 -35.20 -1.26
CA GLU A 618 14.45 -34.77 -0.52
C GLU A 618 14.94 -33.41 -1.04
N GLN A 619 15.04 -33.25 -2.35
CA GLN A 619 15.43 -31.99 -2.99
C GLN A 619 14.46 -30.87 -2.64
N LEU A 620 13.14 -31.15 -2.69
CA LEU A 620 12.12 -30.15 -2.36
C LEU A 620 12.16 -29.74 -0.89
N TRP A 621 12.45 -30.69 -0.01
CA TRP A 621 12.67 -30.40 1.42
C TRP A 621 13.88 -29.49 1.60
N GLU A 622 15.06 -29.95 1.18
CA GLU A 622 16.34 -29.27 1.42
C GLU A 622 16.41 -27.83 0.84
N THR A 623 15.67 -27.56 -0.24
CA THR A 623 15.80 -26.27 -0.94
C THR A 623 14.64 -25.32 -0.71
N THR A 624 13.42 -25.85 -0.38
CA THR A 624 12.19 -25.05 -0.46
C THR A 624 11.31 -25.16 0.78
N MET A 625 11.40 -26.26 1.54
CA MET A 625 10.48 -26.51 2.65
C MET A 625 11.15 -26.52 4.03
N ASP A 626 12.47 -26.82 4.11
CA ASP A 626 13.21 -26.80 5.38
C ASP A 626 13.28 -25.39 5.94
N PRO A 627 12.76 -25.12 7.15
CA PRO A 627 12.78 -23.79 7.74
C PRO A 627 14.17 -23.17 7.91
N ASP A 628 15.21 -24.00 8.02
CA ASP A 628 16.58 -23.54 8.24
C ASP A 628 17.30 -23.10 6.95
N PHE A 629 16.81 -23.54 5.77
CA PHE A 629 17.50 -23.31 4.48
C PHE A 629 16.64 -22.67 3.39
N ARG A 630 15.31 -22.68 3.54
CA ARG A 630 14.38 -22.17 2.53
C ARG A 630 14.38 -20.66 2.44
N THR A 631 14.21 -20.14 1.24
CA THR A 631 13.91 -18.73 0.97
C THR A 631 12.43 -18.56 0.67
N MET A 632 11.78 -17.59 1.31
CA MET A 632 10.37 -17.24 1.09
C MET A 632 10.23 -15.73 0.97
N LEU A 633 9.49 -15.29 -0.06
CA LEU A 633 9.12 -13.88 -0.21
C LEU A 633 7.80 -13.62 0.54
N ARG A 634 7.81 -12.75 1.54
CA ARG A 634 6.59 -12.30 2.22
C ARG A 634 5.83 -11.32 1.34
N VAL A 635 4.53 -11.56 1.16
CA VAL A 635 3.66 -10.66 0.39
C VAL A 635 3.22 -9.51 1.29
N ASN A 636 3.47 -8.29 0.86
CA ASN A 636 3.08 -7.06 1.55
C ASN A 636 2.21 -6.21 0.63
N ILE A 637 1.35 -5.39 1.23
CA ILE A 637 0.62 -4.32 0.53
C ILE A 637 1.25 -3.01 1.01
N GLU A 638 2.04 -2.39 0.15
CA GLU A 638 2.65 -1.08 0.44
C GLU A 638 1.67 0.05 0.20
N ASP A 639 0.91 -0.05 -0.88
CA ASP A 639 -0.15 0.87 -1.29
C ASP A 639 -1.38 0.08 -1.70
N ALA A 640 -2.43 0.18 -0.90
CA ALA A 640 -3.66 -0.58 -1.11
C ALA A 640 -4.43 -0.13 -2.35
N MET A 641 -4.34 1.13 -2.71
CA MET A 641 -5.01 1.68 -3.89
C MET A 641 -4.31 1.25 -5.17
N LEU A 642 -2.98 1.31 -5.20
CA LEU A 642 -2.18 0.81 -6.31
C LEU A 642 -2.38 -0.69 -6.53
N ALA A 643 -2.43 -1.46 -5.43
CA ALA A 643 -2.71 -2.88 -5.51
C ALA A 643 -4.10 -3.15 -6.10
N ASP A 644 -5.13 -2.40 -5.65
CA ASP A 644 -6.50 -2.50 -6.20
C ASP A 644 -6.54 -2.15 -7.69
N GLU A 645 -5.91 -1.06 -8.11
CA GLU A 645 -5.81 -0.66 -9.52
C GLU A 645 -5.07 -1.71 -10.35
N THR A 646 -3.93 -2.19 -9.86
CA THR A 646 -3.12 -3.22 -10.53
C THR A 646 -3.91 -4.52 -10.75
N PHE A 647 -4.62 -5.02 -9.72
CA PHE A 647 -5.47 -6.18 -9.88
C PHE A 647 -6.62 -5.94 -10.85
N SER A 648 -7.25 -4.76 -10.81
CA SER A 648 -8.34 -4.40 -11.73
C SER A 648 -7.87 -4.32 -13.19
N ILE A 649 -6.69 -3.76 -13.44
CA ILE A 649 -6.08 -3.66 -14.78
C ILE A 649 -5.66 -5.05 -15.29
N LEU A 650 -4.87 -5.77 -14.50
CA LEU A 650 -4.27 -7.03 -14.94
C LEU A 650 -5.27 -8.18 -14.99
N MET A 651 -6.20 -8.23 -14.05
CA MET A 651 -7.14 -9.34 -13.89
C MET A 651 -8.57 -9.00 -14.33
N GLY A 652 -8.88 -7.74 -14.63
CA GLY A 652 -10.17 -7.24 -15.10
C GLY A 652 -10.56 -7.71 -16.51
N ASP A 653 -11.78 -7.42 -16.95
CA ASP A 653 -12.33 -7.88 -18.22
C ASP A 653 -11.78 -7.14 -19.46
N LYS A 654 -11.39 -5.87 -19.29
CA LYS A 654 -10.91 -5.03 -20.40
C LYS A 654 -9.49 -5.39 -20.81
N VAL A 655 -9.26 -5.44 -22.13
CA VAL A 655 -7.97 -5.80 -22.72
C VAL A 655 -7.06 -4.59 -22.86
N GLU A 656 -7.63 -3.43 -23.25
CA GLU A 656 -6.88 -2.22 -23.55
C GLU A 656 -6.03 -1.72 -22.36
N PRO A 657 -6.59 -1.53 -21.15
CA PRO A 657 -5.78 -1.08 -19.99
C PRO A 657 -4.64 -2.05 -19.65
N ARG A 658 -4.89 -3.36 -19.82
CA ARG A 658 -3.85 -4.39 -19.60
C ARG A 658 -2.76 -4.31 -20.65
N ARG A 659 -3.12 -4.09 -21.93
CA ARG A 659 -2.14 -3.92 -23.01
C ARG A 659 -1.27 -2.71 -22.74
N GLU A 660 -1.87 -1.57 -22.45
CA GLU A 660 -1.16 -0.33 -22.15
C GLU A 660 -0.21 -0.49 -20.96
N PHE A 661 -0.68 -1.16 -19.89
CA PHE A 661 0.18 -1.51 -18.74
C PHE A 661 1.39 -2.36 -19.17
N ILE A 662 1.18 -3.40 -19.96
CA ILE A 662 2.26 -4.28 -20.42
C ILE A 662 3.24 -3.51 -21.31
N GLU A 663 2.75 -2.71 -22.27
CA GLU A 663 3.59 -1.92 -23.18
C GLU A 663 4.42 -0.89 -22.41
N THR A 664 3.83 -0.20 -21.44
CA THR A 664 4.51 0.81 -20.62
C THR A 664 5.59 0.19 -19.73
N ASN A 665 5.31 -0.99 -19.16
CA ASN A 665 6.21 -1.66 -18.21
C ASN A 665 7.17 -2.68 -18.86
N ALA A 666 7.07 -2.91 -20.17
CA ALA A 666 7.90 -3.90 -20.89
C ALA A 666 9.41 -3.67 -20.72
N LYS A 667 9.84 -2.42 -20.56
CA LYS A 667 11.25 -2.04 -20.34
C LYS A 667 11.83 -2.53 -19.02
N TYR A 668 11.00 -2.86 -18.04
CA TYR A 668 11.43 -3.35 -16.71
C TYR A 668 11.49 -4.87 -16.63
N VAL A 669 11.06 -5.58 -17.66
CA VAL A 669 11.09 -7.04 -17.68
C VAL A 669 12.53 -7.51 -17.90
N GLN A 670 13.08 -8.20 -16.90
CA GLN A 670 14.47 -8.68 -16.94
C GLN A 670 14.60 -10.13 -17.42
N ASN A 671 13.62 -10.99 -17.15
CA ASN A 671 13.70 -12.41 -17.49
C ASN A 671 12.45 -12.81 -18.28
N LEU A 672 12.58 -12.83 -19.60
CA LEU A 672 11.59 -13.45 -20.48
C LEU A 672 11.96 -14.92 -20.69
N ASP A 673 11.08 -15.83 -20.29
CA ASP A 673 11.20 -17.24 -20.65
C ASP A 673 10.72 -17.40 -22.11
N ILE A 674 11.65 -17.25 -23.06
CA ILE A 674 11.39 -17.33 -24.51
C ILE A 674 11.81 -18.70 -25.00
#